data_10dd00e9916fab60334a7db82632a760
#
_entry.id   10dd00e9916fab60334a7db82632a760
#
_cell.length_a   1.000
_cell.length_b   1.000
_cell.length_c   1.000
_cell.angle_alpha   90.00
_cell.angle_beta   90.00
_cell.angle_gamma   90.00
#
_symmetry.space_group_name_H-M   'P 1'
#
loop_
_entity.id
_entity.type
_entity.pdbx_description
1 polymer ?
#
loop_
_entity_poly.entity_id
_entity_poly.type
_entity_poly.pdbx_seq_one_letter_code
_entity_poly.pdbx_strand_id
1 'polypeptide(L)'
;MDGDAIGGSINLVTKNSPYKRTLTATAGSGYNWISEKAQLNLGLTYGDRFFNDKLGVMLSASYQNAPSGSYDTEFLWEKDDKGNVYINDYQIRQYYVTRERQSYSAALDWDINENHKLMFKGIFNNRNDWENRYRTTLKDLDEEGKATVRVQTKAGTPDNRNARLERQRTMDFTLGGEHLFGPLSMDWNASYAQATEERPNERYIDFQLKKQQFDMDLSNEREPLATPKPGSTMTLNKDFGLKELTEQQQDIKEEDLKFSMNFKLPFQNGNKLKFGAKVVRKTKDKEVDFYEYTPKDEDAFMTHSLQNTVDQTNKNFMPSNKYKAGVYASKEYAGSLDLNNPSLFDKEQVQEELAGNFEARETVSSGYIRFDQKLTDNVELMTGLRIENTSLSYTGRTYDDETDQTSKTARETNSYINFLPSLLMKWNINEDFKVRGSFTQTLSRPKYSALVPSVNIKRSDNEVTVGNPGLKPTLSYNFDLSADYYFKSIGLVSAGVFYKKIDDFIVNQVATNYEYNGNLYNRFIQPKNAGNANLIGMELSYQRDFGFIAPALKCVGFYGTYTFTHSRIEDFNFEGRENEKDLSLPGSPKHTANASLYFEKSGLNLRLSYNFASAFIDEMGEDAFHDRYYDRVSYLDVNASYTFAKHYTLYAEANNLLNQPLRYYQGTKDRTMQAEYYGVKINAGFKINF
;
A
#
# COMPACT_ATOMS: atom_id res chain seq x y z
N MET A 1 -22.85 -1.11 -5.05
CA MET A 1 -21.44 -0.79 -4.77
C MET A 1 -21.40 0.34 -3.77
N ASP A 2 -20.40 0.42 -2.96
CA ASP A 2 -20.23 1.57 -2.06
C ASP A 2 -19.85 2.80 -2.87
N GLY A 3 -20.15 4.01 -2.35
CA GLY A 3 -19.84 5.26 -3.04
C GLY A 3 -18.34 5.56 -3.12
N ASP A 4 -17.54 4.95 -2.28
CA ASP A 4 -16.09 5.13 -2.12
C ASP A 4 -15.30 4.38 -3.21
N ALA A 5 -15.34 4.89 -4.44
CA ALA A 5 -14.85 4.17 -5.61
C ALA A 5 -14.37 5.09 -6.76
N ILE A 6 -13.59 6.16 -6.46
CA ILE A 6 -13.09 7.07 -7.51
C ILE A 6 -12.27 6.34 -8.57
N GLY A 7 -11.37 5.43 -8.13
CA GLY A 7 -10.54 4.64 -9.03
C GLY A 7 -11.24 3.42 -9.65
N GLY A 8 -12.36 3.01 -9.08
CA GLY A 8 -13.06 1.77 -9.40
C GLY A 8 -13.21 0.87 -8.17
N SER A 9 -13.89 -0.27 -8.33
CA SER A 9 -14.06 -1.25 -7.26
C SER A 9 -13.74 -2.66 -7.73
N ILE A 10 -13.03 -3.43 -6.89
CA ILE A 10 -12.74 -4.85 -7.12
C ILE A 10 -13.52 -5.64 -6.08
N ASN A 11 -14.42 -6.50 -6.52
CA ASN A 11 -15.14 -7.42 -5.65
C ASN A 11 -14.45 -8.79 -5.65
N LEU A 12 -13.78 -9.13 -4.55
CA LEU A 12 -13.16 -10.43 -4.37
C LEU A 12 -14.21 -11.41 -3.83
N VAL A 13 -14.57 -12.38 -4.66
CA VAL A 13 -15.51 -13.43 -4.29
C VAL A 13 -14.72 -14.66 -3.83
N THR A 14 -14.88 -15.05 -2.57
CA THR A 14 -14.32 -16.31 -2.06
C THR A 14 -14.99 -17.49 -2.74
N LYS A 15 -14.26 -18.61 -2.94
CA LYS A 15 -14.81 -19.83 -3.49
C LYS A 15 -15.97 -20.32 -2.59
N ASN A 16 -17.05 -20.72 -3.22
CA ASN A 16 -18.14 -21.42 -2.56
C ASN A 16 -17.77 -22.92 -2.40
N SER A 17 -18.52 -23.61 -1.57
CA SER A 17 -18.36 -25.06 -1.38
C SER A 17 -18.58 -25.79 -2.71
N PRO A 18 -17.67 -26.70 -3.11
CA PRO A 18 -17.79 -27.43 -4.37
C PRO A 18 -18.87 -28.52 -4.29
N TYR A 19 -19.48 -28.84 -5.42
CA TYR A 19 -20.40 -29.97 -5.51
C TYR A 19 -19.68 -31.35 -5.52
N LYS A 20 -18.39 -31.35 -5.84
CA LYS A 20 -17.56 -32.57 -5.78
C LYS A 20 -16.48 -32.36 -4.73
N ARG A 21 -16.24 -33.39 -3.94
CA ARG A 21 -15.15 -33.41 -2.97
C ARG A 21 -13.85 -32.90 -3.64
N THR A 22 -13.20 -31.94 -3.02
CA THR A 22 -11.96 -31.34 -3.49
C THR A 22 -10.95 -31.33 -2.36
N LEU A 23 -9.75 -31.82 -2.62
CA LEU A 23 -8.61 -31.74 -1.72
C LEU A 23 -7.42 -31.22 -2.51
N THR A 24 -6.90 -30.06 -2.11
CA THR A 24 -5.70 -29.48 -2.72
C THR A 24 -4.64 -29.26 -1.66
N ALA A 25 -3.43 -29.78 -1.90
CA ALA A 25 -2.25 -29.52 -1.07
C ALA A 25 -1.15 -28.92 -1.94
N THR A 26 -0.43 -27.94 -1.40
CA THR A 26 0.69 -27.26 -2.08
C THR A 26 1.87 -27.18 -1.12
N ALA A 27 3.06 -27.51 -1.61
CA ALA A 27 4.33 -27.30 -0.93
C ALA A 27 5.32 -26.68 -1.91
N GLY A 28 5.95 -25.59 -1.52
CA GLY A 28 6.91 -24.89 -2.36
C GLY A 28 8.02 -24.25 -1.54
N SER A 29 9.13 -23.98 -2.20
CA SER A 29 10.30 -23.31 -1.63
C SER A 29 10.89 -22.36 -2.65
N GLY A 30 11.60 -21.35 -2.18
CA GLY A 30 12.37 -20.40 -2.96
C GLY A 30 13.63 -20.03 -2.23
N TYR A 31 14.44 -19.16 -2.86
CA TYR A 31 15.67 -18.69 -2.27
C TYR A 31 15.82 -17.19 -2.50
N ASN A 32 16.24 -16.45 -1.47
CA ASN A 32 16.58 -15.04 -1.57
C ASN A 32 18.10 -14.86 -1.41
N TRP A 33 18.75 -14.32 -2.44
CA TRP A 33 20.22 -14.18 -2.49
C TRP A 33 20.76 -13.06 -1.60
N ILE A 34 19.95 -12.05 -1.26
CA ILE A 34 20.40 -10.96 -0.39
C ILE A 34 20.37 -11.40 1.08
N SER A 35 19.31 -12.07 1.51
CA SER A 35 19.23 -12.62 2.87
C SER A 35 19.90 -13.97 3.04
N GLU A 36 20.31 -14.63 1.93
CA GLU A 36 20.93 -15.97 1.89
C GLU A 36 20.08 -17.05 2.58
N LYS A 37 18.75 -16.94 2.47
CA LYS A 37 17.80 -17.84 3.16
C LYS A 37 16.78 -18.44 2.21
N ALA A 38 16.39 -19.68 2.53
CA ALA A 38 15.32 -20.37 1.83
C ALA A 38 13.94 -19.89 2.32
N GLN A 39 12.97 -19.89 1.41
CA GLN A 39 11.56 -19.60 1.67
C GLN A 39 10.77 -20.91 1.80
N LEU A 40 9.60 -20.88 2.46
CA LEU A 40 8.69 -21.99 2.57
C LEU A 40 7.25 -21.52 2.31
N ASN A 41 6.54 -22.25 1.45
CA ASN A 41 5.13 -22.01 1.14
C ASN A 41 4.36 -23.30 1.27
N LEU A 42 3.33 -23.33 2.12
CA LEU A 42 2.44 -24.48 2.33
C LEU A 42 0.99 -24.04 2.14
N GLY A 43 0.16 -24.89 1.58
CA GLY A 43 -1.26 -24.64 1.42
C GLY A 43 -2.08 -25.92 1.46
N LEU A 44 -3.25 -25.87 2.08
CA LEU A 44 -4.21 -26.95 2.13
C LEU A 44 -5.61 -26.38 1.91
N THR A 45 -6.39 -27.01 1.06
CA THR A 45 -7.80 -26.67 0.84
C THR A 45 -8.61 -27.95 0.78
N TYR A 46 -9.70 -28.00 1.54
CA TYR A 46 -10.67 -29.07 1.53
C TYR A 46 -12.06 -28.51 1.27
N GLY A 47 -12.83 -29.14 0.41
CA GLY A 47 -14.22 -28.81 0.15
C GLY A 47 -15.05 -30.06 -0.09
N ASP A 48 -16.27 -30.11 0.47
CA ASP A 48 -17.21 -31.21 0.31
C ASP A 48 -18.63 -30.76 0.63
N ARG A 49 -19.60 -31.61 0.30
CA ARG A 49 -21.00 -31.43 0.68
C ARG A 49 -21.52 -32.60 1.49
N PHE A 50 -22.39 -32.33 2.46
CA PHE A 50 -22.95 -33.26 3.42
C PHE A 50 -24.48 -33.20 3.43
N PHE A 51 -25.12 -34.17 4.02
CA PHE A 51 -26.60 -34.23 4.20
C PHE A 51 -27.36 -34.13 2.88
N ASN A 52 -27.06 -34.97 1.90
CA ASN A 52 -27.62 -34.95 0.55
C ASN A 52 -27.39 -33.57 -0.13
N ASP A 53 -26.17 -33.14 -0.11
CA ASP A 53 -25.70 -31.88 -0.71
C ASP A 53 -26.28 -30.59 -0.10
N LYS A 54 -27.00 -30.65 1.02
CA LYS A 54 -27.60 -29.49 1.66
C LYS A 54 -26.60 -28.61 2.40
N LEU A 55 -25.55 -29.22 3.01
CA LEU A 55 -24.52 -28.49 3.73
C LEU A 55 -23.21 -28.55 2.95
N GLY A 56 -22.82 -27.45 2.40
CA GLY A 56 -21.50 -27.24 1.77
C GLY A 56 -20.47 -26.72 2.77
N VAL A 57 -19.26 -27.28 2.73
CA VAL A 57 -18.13 -26.90 3.57
C VAL A 57 -16.91 -26.65 2.70
N MET A 58 -16.22 -25.55 2.93
CA MET A 58 -14.92 -25.23 2.31
C MET A 58 -13.98 -24.71 3.38
N LEU A 59 -12.83 -25.34 3.55
CA LEU A 59 -11.79 -24.95 4.51
C LEU A 59 -10.48 -24.73 3.76
N SER A 60 -9.76 -23.68 4.09
CA SER A 60 -8.42 -23.46 3.56
C SER A 60 -7.47 -22.98 4.65
N ALA A 61 -6.21 -23.43 4.56
CA ALA A 61 -5.13 -22.98 5.40
C ALA A 61 -3.88 -22.75 4.53
N SER A 62 -3.15 -21.67 4.79
CA SER A 62 -1.85 -21.43 4.16
C SER A 62 -0.84 -20.90 5.17
N TYR A 63 0.40 -21.25 4.94
CA TYR A 63 1.57 -20.79 5.68
C TYR A 63 2.66 -20.38 4.71
N GLN A 64 3.25 -19.21 4.92
CA GLN A 64 4.40 -18.74 4.18
C GLN A 64 5.45 -18.19 5.15
N ASN A 65 6.70 -18.59 4.95
CA ASN A 65 7.87 -17.95 5.56
C ASN A 65 8.77 -17.46 4.43
N ALA A 66 8.93 -16.14 4.32
CA ALA A 66 9.60 -15.48 3.20
C ALA A 66 10.67 -14.52 3.71
N PRO A 67 11.87 -15.01 4.06
CA PRO A 67 13.01 -14.15 4.32
C PRO A 67 13.43 -13.42 3.03
N SER A 68 13.76 -12.14 3.17
CA SER A 68 14.19 -11.25 2.10
C SER A 68 15.21 -10.24 2.62
N GLY A 69 15.88 -9.56 1.72
CA GLY A 69 16.73 -8.41 2.02
C GLY A 69 16.64 -7.40 0.89
N SER A 70 17.15 -6.20 1.12
CA SER A 70 17.33 -5.17 0.11
C SER A 70 18.57 -4.34 0.36
N TYR A 71 19.13 -3.81 -0.73
CA TYR A 71 20.17 -2.79 -0.72
C TYR A 71 19.52 -1.48 -1.16
N ASP A 72 19.73 -0.42 -0.39
CA ASP A 72 19.06 0.85 -0.60
C ASP A 72 20.05 2.01 -0.48
N THR A 73 19.93 2.97 -1.39
CA THR A 73 20.61 4.27 -1.34
C THR A 73 19.56 5.37 -1.41
N GLU A 74 19.75 6.42 -0.59
CA GLU A 74 18.82 7.55 -0.55
C GLU A 74 19.59 8.86 -0.47
N PHE A 75 19.17 9.86 -1.24
CA PHE A 75 19.81 11.16 -1.36
C PHE A 75 18.77 12.28 -1.31
N LEU A 76 19.00 13.28 -0.48
CA LEU A 76 18.25 14.54 -0.50
C LEU A 76 19.08 15.58 -1.22
N TRP A 77 18.57 16.10 -2.32
CA TRP A 77 19.23 17.08 -3.14
C TRP A 77 18.74 18.48 -2.80
N GLU A 78 19.68 19.41 -2.73
CA GLU A 78 19.45 20.82 -2.43
C GLU A 78 20.17 21.72 -3.41
N LYS A 79 19.89 23.03 -3.34
CA LYS A 79 20.59 24.06 -4.07
C LYS A 79 21.23 25.05 -3.11
N ASP A 80 22.46 25.46 -3.41
CA ASP A 80 23.08 26.60 -2.74
C ASP A 80 22.45 27.94 -3.21
N ASP A 81 22.83 29.04 -2.56
CA ASP A 81 22.37 30.40 -2.91
C ASP A 81 22.71 30.80 -4.36
N LYS A 82 23.63 30.11 -5.01
CA LYS A 82 24.07 30.35 -6.41
C LYS A 82 23.34 29.42 -7.39
N GLY A 83 22.51 28.51 -6.90
CA GLY A 83 21.79 27.55 -7.70
C GLY A 83 22.59 26.29 -8.05
N ASN A 84 23.78 26.07 -7.46
CA ASN A 84 24.51 24.81 -7.65
C ASN A 84 23.83 23.70 -6.86
N VAL A 85 23.73 22.54 -7.49
CA VAL A 85 23.08 21.37 -6.89
C VAL A 85 24.09 20.56 -6.10
N TYR A 86 23.72 20.18 -4.88
CA TYR A 86 24.49 19.31 -4.00
C TYR A 86 23.59 18.33 -3.27
N ILE A 87 24.15 17.36 -2.54
CA ILE A 87 23.42 16.41 -1.69
C ILE A 87 23.54 16.87 -0.25
N ASN A 88 22.41 17.11 0.41
CA ASN A 88 22.36 17.47 1.82
C ASN A 88 22.29 16.26 2.76
N ASP A 89 21.62 15.19 2.32
CA ASP A 89 21.52 13.93 3.07
C ASP A 89 21.87 12.77 2.15
N TYR A 90 22.90 11.99 2.51
CA TYR A 90 23.40 10.86 1.72
C TYR A 90 23.35 9.60 2.56
N GLN A 91 22.59 8.58 2.14
CA GLN A 91 22.35 7.39 2.94
C GLN A 91 22.67 6.10 2.19
N ILE A 92 23.28 5.16 2.89
CA ILE A 92 23.46 3.75 2.47
C ILE A 92 22.73 2.89 3.50
N ARG A 93 21.81 2.05 3.02
CA ARG A 93 20.97 1.22 3.88
C ARG A 93 20.98 -0.23 3.44
N GLN A 94 20.84 -1.13 4.39
CA GLN A 94 20.68 -2.54 4.17
C GLN A 94 19.59 -3.09 5.07
N TYR A 95 18.61 -3.76 4.48
CA TYR A 95 17.46 -4.33 5.17
C TYR A 95 17.51 -5.86 5.16
N TYR A 96 17.09 -6.46 6.25
CA TYR A 96 16.78 -7.87 6.36
C TYR A 96 15.39 -8.03 6.97
N VAL A 97 14.50 -8.68 6.23
CA VAL A 97 13.11 -8.88 6.65
C VAL A 97 12.79 -10.37 6.57
N THR A 98 12.22 -10.92 7.64
CA THR A 98 11.57 -12.24 7.59
C THR A 98 10.07 -12.02 7.71
N ARG A 99 9.34 -12.31 6.65
CA ARG A 99 7.88 -12.18 6.61
C ARG A 99 7.22 -13.55 6.74
N GLU A 100 6.48 -13.74 7.82
CA GLU A 100 5.68 -14.92 8.06
C GLU A 100 4.20 -14.60 7.90
N ARG A 101 3.49 -15.38 7.08
CA ARG A 101 2.05 -15.23 6.86
C ARG A 101 1.34 -16.53 7.17
N GLN A 102 0.22 -16.42 7.86
CA GLN A 102 -0.72 -17.49 8.13
C GLN A 102 -2.11 -17.02 7.72
N SER A 103 -2.81 -17.82 6.94
CA SER A 103 -4.18 -17.53 6.53
C SER A 103 -5.05 -18.74 6.70
N TYR A 104 -6.21 -18.55 7.34
CA TYR A 104 -7.22 -19.58 7.54
C TYR A 104 -8.55 -19.04 7.03
N SER A 105 -9.29 -19.86 6.29
CA SER A 105 -10.64 -19.49 5.86
C SER A 105 -11.60 -20.65 5.96
N ALA A 106 -12.85 -20.34 6.30
CA ALA A 106 -13.96 -21.28 6.32
C ALA A 106 -15.14 -20.66 5.58
N ALA A 107 -15.76 -21.42 4.69
CA ALA A 107 -17.05 -21.08 4.09
C ALA A 107 -18.01 -22.24 4.28
N LEU A 108 -19.20 -21.94 4.80
CA LEU A 108 -20.30 -22.87 4.98
C LEU A 108 -21.50 -22.33 4.22
N ASP A 109 -22.17 -23.16 3.48
CA ASP A 109 -23.44 -22.83 2.87
C ASP A 109 -24.45 -23.93 3.18
N TRP A 110 -25.66 -23.52 3.60
CA TRP A 110 -26.74 -24.44 3.98
C TRP A 110 -27.99 -24.12 3.19
N ASP A 111 -28.34 -25.04 2.29
CA ASP A 111 -29.59 -25.06 1.54
C ASP A 111 -30.71 -25.63 2.43
N ILE A 112 -31.43 -24.75 3.15
CA ILE A 112 -32.55 -25.15 4.02
C ILE A 112 -33.63 -25.82 3.15
N ASN A 113 -33.96 -25.17 2.04
CA ASN A 113 -34.81 -25.67 0.96
C ASN A 113 -34.52 -24.90 -0.34
N GLU A 114 -35.28 -25.13 -1.41
CA GLU A 114 -35.07 -24.50 -2.71
C GLU A 114 -35.16 -22.94 -2.72
N ASN A 115 -35.84 -22.37 -1.72
CA ASN A 115 -36.09 -20.93 -1.62
C ASN A 115 -35.24 -20.23 -0.57
N HIS A 116 -34.57 -20.96 0.32
CA HIS A 116 -33.89 -20.39 1.48
C HIS A 116 -32.51 -21.01 1.67
N LYS A 117 -31.50 -20.15 1.63
CA LYS A 117 -30.10 -20.49 1.85
C LYS A 117 -29.49 -19.61 2.92
N LEU A 118 -28.70 -20.19 3.80
CA LEU A 118 -27.84 -19.46 4.75
C LEU A 118 -26.38 -19.69 4.37
N MET A 119 -25.53 -18.70 4.65
CA MET A 119 -24.10 -18.78 4.43
C MET A 119 -23.34 -18.18 5.61
N PHE A 120 -22.23 -18.81 5.94
CA PHE A 120 -21.23 -18.27 6.86
C PHE A 120 -19.88 -18.26 6.18
N LYS A 121 -19.12 -17.16 6.32
CA LYS A 121 -17.76 -17.03 5.85
C LYS A 121 -16.90 -16.46 6.96
N GLY A 122 -15.75 -17.07 7.19
CA GLY A 122 -14.77 -16.59 8.16
C GLY A 122 -13.38 -16.60 7.54
N ILE A 123 -12.62 -15.53 7.77
CA ILE A 123 -11.21 -15.40 7.36
C ILE A 123 -10.42 -14.89 8.56
N PHE A 124 -9.27 -15.48 8.79
CA PHE A 124 -8.27 -15.01 9.74
C PHE A 124 -6.91 -15.00 9.08
N ASN A 125 -6.24 -13.84 9.09
CA ASN A 125 -4.88 -13.68 8.59
C ASN A 125 -3.99 -13.13 9.71
N ASN A 126 -2.78 -13.66 9.81
CA ASN A 126 -1.73 -13.15 10.67
C ASN A 126 -0.45 -12.97 9.84
N ARG A 127 0.15 -11.78 9.90
CA ARG A 127 1.43 -11.44 9.29
C ARG A 127 2.37 -10.94 10.38
N ASN A 128 3.53 -11.54 10.47
CA ASN A 128 4.63 -11.09 11.31
C ASN A 128 5.79 -10.71 10.41
N ASP A 129 6.26 -9.47 10.51
CA ASP A 129 7.44 -8.96 9.82
C ASP A 129 8.52 -8.67 10.86
N TRP A 130 9.59 -9.46 10.87
CA TRP A 130 10.78 -9.19 11.66
C TRP A 130 11.79 -8.48 10.78
N GLU A 131 12.10 -7.23 11.10
CA GLU A 131 12.95 -6.37 10.31
C GLU A 131 14.14 -5.86 11.10
N ASN A 132 15.33 -5.95 10.49
CA ASN A 132 16.52 -5.22 10.89
C ASN A 132 16.96 -4.29 9.75
N ARG A 133 17.50 -3.12 10.10
CA ARG A 133 18.09 -2.17 9.17
C ARG A 133 19.41 -1.67 9.72
N TYR A 134 20.40 -1.59 8.83
CA TYR A 134 21.67 -0.94 9.05
C TYR A 134 21.75 0.27 8.12
N ARG A 135 22.03 1.46 8.68
CA ARG A 135 22.01 2.71 7.93
C ARG A 135 23.22 3.57 8.29
N THR A 136 23.99 3.98 7.27
CA THR A 136 24.99 5.03 7.36
C THR A 136 24.43 6.27 6.68
N THR A 137 24.52 7.42 7.33
CA THR A 137 24.05 8.71 6.83
C THR A 137 25.17 9.74 6.91
N LEU A 138 25.43 10.48 5.83
CA LEU A 138 26.11 11.75 5.86
C LEU A 138 25.04 12.82 5.98
N LYS A 139 24.85 13.34 7.20
CA LYS A 139 23.80 14.28 7.54
C LYS A 139 24.35 15.71 7.48
N ASP A 140 23.52 16.66 7.03
CA ASP A 140 23.87 18.07 6.86
C ASP A 140 25.16 18.21 6.03
N LEU A 141 25.22 17.41 4.94
CA LEU A 141 26.32 17.46 3.99
C LEU A 141 26.23 18.78 3.20
N ASP A 142 27.25 19.57 3.28
CA ASP A 142 27.34 20.87 2.59
C ASP A 142 28.04 20.75 1.23
N GLU A 143 28.04 21.85 0.48
CA GLU A 143 28.67 21.95 -0.86
C GLU A 143 30.20 21.77 -0.82
N GLU A 144 30.84 21.94 0.34
CA GLU A 144 32.28 21.69 0.56
C GLU A 144 32.60 20.24 0.91
N GLY A 145 31.57 19.40 1.06
CA GLY A 145 31.68 18.01 1.41
C GLY A 145 31.84 17.73 2.92
N LYS A 146 31.46 18.69 3.78
CA LYS A 146 31.49 18.52 5.23
C LYS A 146 30.17 17.99 5.74
N ALA A 147 30.22 16.97 6.60
CA ALA A 147 29.03 16.31 7.11
C ALA A 147 29.18 15.81 8.56
N THR A 148 28.05 15.48 9.17
CA THR A 148 27.95 14.62 10.35
C THR A 148 27.68 13.20 9.89
N VAL A 149 28.56 12.26 10.20
CA VAL A 149 28.33 10.83 9.93
C VAL A 149 27.45 10.27 11.04
N ARG A 150 26.36 9.58 10.65
CA ARG A 150 25.50 8.83 11.56
C ARG A 150 25.52 7.35 11.17
N VAL A 151 25.56 6.47 12.17
CA VAL A 151 25.58 5.02 12.00
C VAL A 151 24.50 4.41 12.89
N GLN A 152 23.45 3.88 12.28
CA GLN A 152 22.24 3.45 12.99
C GLN A 152 21.94 1.98 12.75
N THR A 153 21.61 1.27 13.83
CA THR A 153 21.04 -0.07 13.81
C THR A 153 19.59 -0.04 14.27
N LYS A 154 18.71 -0.64 13.48
CA LYS A 154 17.31 -0.93 13.83
C LYS A 154 17.20 -2.37 14.31
N ALA A 155 16.64 -2.55 15.50
CA ALA A 155 16.53 -3.84 16.16
C ALA A 155 15.19 -3.98 16.93
N GLY A 156 15.05 -5.02 17.70
CA GLY A 156 14.00 -5.27 18.69
C GLY A 156 14.59 -6.08 19.84
N THR A 157 13.75 -6.64 20.70
CA THR A 157 14.18 -7.47 21.84
C THR A 157 14.47 -8.92 21.43
N PRO A 158 15.17 -9.71 22.28
CA PRO A 158 15.41 -11.13 22.04
C PRO A 158 14.11 -11.94 21.83
N ASP A 159 13.03 -11.59 22.52
CA ASP A 159 11.71 -12.22 22.35
C ASP A 159 11.18 -12.07 20.92
N ASN A 160 11.62 -11.04 20.20
CA ASN A 160 11.28 -10.76 18.81
C ASN A 160 12.48 -10.99 17.87
N ARG A 161 13.36 -11.96 18.15
CA ARG A 161 14.51 -12.35 17.30
C ARG A 161 15.53 -11.20 17.13
N ASN A 162 15.64 -10.28 18.08
CA ASN A 162 16.43 -9.05 18.02
C ASN A 162 16.08 -8.20 16.78
N ALA A 163 14.82 -8.22 16.33
CA ALA A 163 14.32 -7.48 15.19
C ALA A 163 13.06 -6.71 15.57
N ARG A 164 12.81 -5.59 14.91
CA ARG A 164 11.50 -4.96 15.01
C ARG A 164 10.45 -5.95 14.53
N LEU A 165 9.50 -6.31 15.39
CA LEU A 165 8.33 -7.05 15.00
C LEU A 165 7.22 -6.08 14.64
N GLU A 166 6.67 -6.23 13.42
CA GLU A 166 5.37 -5.66 13.04
C GLU A 166 4.41 -6.83 12.85
N ARG A 167 3.41 -6.91 13.72
CA ARG A 167 2.37 -7.94 13.67
C ARG A 167 1.08 -7.33 13.18
N GLN A 168 0.60 -7.81 12.04
CA GLN A 168 -0.69 -7.42 11.49
C GLN A 168 -1.64 -8.62 11.50
N ARG A 169 -2.83 -8.42 12.08
CA ARG A 169 -3.89 -9.44 12.07
C ARG A 169 -5.13 -8.84 11.46
N THR A 170 -5.79 -9.63 10.62
CA THR A 170 -7.11 -9.31 10.10
C THR A 170 -8.04 -10.49 10.26
N MET A 171 -9.26 -10.24 10.73
CA MET A 171 -10.32 -11.23 10.75
C MET A 171 -11.61 -10.62 10.21
N ASP A 172 -12.37 -11.43 9.50
CA ASP A 172 -13.71 -11.08 9.00
C ASP A 172 -14.62 -12.30 9.18
N PHE A 173 -15.77 -12.07 9.79
CA PHE A 173 -16.83 -13.06 9.94
C PHE A 173 -18.11 -12.49 9.34
N THR A 174 -18.66 -13.18 8.35
CA THR A 174 -19.88 -12.78 7.66
C THR A 174 -20.91 -13.91 7.76
N LEU A 175 -22.10 -13.58 8.26
CA LEU A 175 -23.31 -14.38 8.18
C LEU A 175 -24.22 -13.76 7.14
N GLY A 176 -24.79 -14.56 6.26
CA GLY A 176 -25.67 -14.07 5.21
C GLY A 176 -26.81 -15.05 4.90
N GLY A 177 -27.82 -14.54 4.23
CA GLY A 177 -28.94 -15.36 3.74
C GLY A 177 -29.45 -14.88 2.39
N GLU A 178 -29.92 -15.84 1.61
CA GLU A 178 -30.61 -15.63 0.33
C GLU A 178 -32.00 -16.27 0.41
N HIS A 179 -33.02 -15.50 0.06
CA HIS A 179 -34.41 -15.92 0.21
C HIS A 179 -35.24 -15.55 -1.01
N LEU A 180 -36.10 -16.47 -1.43
CA LEU A 180 -37.08 -16.27 -2.48
C LEU A 180 -38.49 -16.25 -1.89
N PHE A 181 -39.22 -15.15 -2.05
CA PHE A 181 -40.60 -14.98 -1.61
C PHE A 181 -41.47 -14.74 -2.87
N GLY A 182 -41.86 -15.82 -3.56
CA GLY A 182 -42.45 -15.73 -4.88
C GLY A 182 -41.50 -15.04 -5.88
N PRO A 183 -41.90 -13.92 -6.51
CA PRO A 183 -41.03 -13.21 -7.42
C PRO A 183 -39.94 -12.35 -6.73
N LEU A 184 -40.09 -12.06 -5.42
CA LEU A 184 -39.17 -11.22 -4.69
C LEU A 184 -37.96 -12.03 -4.19
N SER A 185 -36.77 -11.66 -4.64
CA SER A 185 -35.51 -12.15 -4.04
C SER A 185 -35.03 -11.16 -2.98
N MET A 186 -34.60 -11.68 -1.83
CA MET A 186 -33.97 -10.94 -0.77
C MET A 186 -32.61 -11.56 -0.43
N ASP A 187 -31.59 -10.74 -0.27
CA ASP A 187 -30.31 -11.13 0.34
C ASP A 187 -29.95 -10.20 1.47
N TRP A 188 -29.33 -10.74 2.51
CA TRP A 188 -28.80 -9.96 3.61
C TRP A 188 -27.46 -10.48 4.09
N ASN A 189 -26.64 -9.57 4.64
CA ASN A 189 -25.35 -9.91 5.23
C ASN A 189 -25.16 -9.10 6.52
N ALA A 190 -24.68 -9.78 7.57
CA ALA A 190 -24.18 -9.19 8.80
C ALA A 190 -22.71 -9.58 8.94
N SER A 191 -21.80 -8.63 9.08
CA SER A 191 -20.38 -8.92 9.22
C SER A 191 -19.73 -8.12 10.34
N TYR A 192 -18.74 -8.76 10.97
CA TYR A 192 -17.77 -8.15 11.87
C TYR A 192 -16.38 -8.37 11.31
N ALA A 193 -15.63 -7.28 11.16
CA ALA A 193 -14.23 -7.33 10.77
C ALA A 193 -13.37 -6.58 11.80
N GLN A 194 -12.16 -7.06 12.01
CA GLN A 194 -11.15 -6.40 12.84
C GLN A 194 -9.80 -6.46 12.14
N ALA A 195 -9.07 -5.34 12.19
CA ALA A 195 -7.68 -5.27 11.80
C ALA A 195 -6.85 -4.68 12.95
N THR A 196 -5.71 -5.30 13.25
CA THR A 196 -4.74 -4.78 14.23
C THR A 196 -3.35 -4.71 13.64
N GLU A 197 -2.58 -3.70 14.06
CA GLU A 197 -1.14 -3.61 13.84
C GLU A 197 -0.46 -3.34 15.18
N GLU A 198 0.42 -4.24 15.59
CA GLU A 198 1.17 -4.18 16.84
C GLU A 198 2.67 -4.11 16.53
N ARG A 199 3.38 -3.15 17.11
CA ARG A 199 4.85 -3.07 17.16
C ARG A 199 5.25 -3.01 18.62
N PRO A 200 5.52 -4.14 19.27
CA PRO A 200 5.74 -4.18 20.71
C PRO A 200 7.07 -3.54 21.13
N ASN A 201 8.07 -3.52 20.25
CA ASN A 201 9.37 -2.93 20.50
C ASN A 201 10.12 -2.71 19.18
N GLU A 202 10.26 -1.46 18.81
CA GLU A 202 11.09 -1.00 17.71
C GLU A 202 12.22 -0.18 18.30
N ARG A 203 13.46 -0.71 18.26
CA ARG A 203 14.64 -0.08 18.90
C ARG A 203 15.57 0.50 17.86
N TYR A 204 16.09 1.68 18.16
CA TYR A 204 17.17 2.31 17.41
C TYR A 204 18.34 2.61 18.33
N ILE A 205 19.54 2.29 17.85
CA ILE A 205 20.79 2.76 18.42
C ILE A 205 21.54 3.50 17.33
N ASP A 206 21.83 4.78 17.54
CA ASP A 206 22.42 5.70 16.57
C ASP A 206 23.63 6.39 17.15
N PHE A 207 24.76 6.29 16.46
CA PHE A 207 26.02 6.94 16.80
C PHE A 207 26.34 8.02 15.79
N GLN A 208 27.02 9.09 16.22
CA GLN A 208 27.41 10.19 15.34
C GLN A 208 28.89 10.58 15.49
N LEU A 209 29.47 11.03 14.40
CA LEU A 209 30.79 11.67 14.35
C LEU A 209 30.68 12.94 13.50
N LYS A 210 30.87 14.10 14.14
CA LYS A 210 30.74 15.42 13.50
C LYS A 210 31.98 15.81 12.73
N LYS A 211 31.84 16.82 11.82
CA LYS A 211 32.92 17.49 11.12
C LYS A 211 33.78 16.57 10.24
N GLN A 212 33.17 15.59 9.60
CA GLN A 212 33.82 14.73 8.64
C GLN A 212 33.86 15.39 7.26
N GLN A 213 34.83 15.05 6.41
CA GLN A 213 35.05 15.63 5.09
C GLN A 213 35.03 14.55 4.01
N PHE A 214 34.33 14.82 2.90
CA PHE A 214 34.13 13.90 1.79
C PHE A 214 34.46 14.57 0.45
N ASP A 215 35.00 13.79 -0.47
CA ASP A 215 35.00 14.09 -1.89
C ASP A 215 33.71 13.54 -2.52
N MET A 216 32.89 14.43 -3.09
CA MET A 216 31.63 14.06 -3.74
C MET A 216 31.82 13.97 -5.24
N ASP A 217 31.54 12.79 -5.80
CA ASP A 217 31.47 12.57 -7.26
C ASP A 217 29.99 12.59 -7.69
N LEU A 218 29.55 13.73 -8.22
CA LEU A 218 28.21 13.96 -8.75
C LEU A 218 28.18 13.89 -10.30
N SER A 219 29.22 13.40 -10.95
CA SER A 219 29.27 13.26 -12.42
C SER A 219 28.20 12.30 -12.96
N ASN A 220 27.75 11.38 -12.10
CA ASN A 220 26.58 10.52 -12.34
C ASN A 220 25.55 10.71 -11.23
N GLU A 221 24.58 11.62 -11.41
CA GLU A 221 23.51 11.87 -10.43
C GLU A 221 22.61 10.65 -10.16
N ARG A 222 22.69 9.62 -11.01
CA ARG A 222 21.97 8.37 -10.75
C ARG A 222 22.64 7.52 -9.67
N GLU A 223 23.96 7.61 -9.56
CA GLU A 223 24.78 6.86 -8.61
C GLU A 223 25.88 7.76 -8.04
N PRO A 224 25.52 8.82 -7.30
CA PRO A 224 26.50 9.73 -6.71
C PRO A 224 27.34 8.99 -5.67
N LEU A 225 28.61 9.35 -5.54
CA LEU A 225 29.53 8.68 -4.63
C LEU A 225 30.16 9.68 -3.65
N ALA A 226 30.26 9.28 -2.40
CA ALA A 226 30.99 9.98 -1.36
C ALA A 226 32.23 9.18 -0.97
N THR A 227 33.39 9.83 -0.99
CA THR A 227 34.69 9.23 -0.59
C THR A 227 35.24 9.99 0.59
N PRO A 228 35.51 9.34 1.74
CA PRO A 228 36.10 10.03 2.91
C PRO A 228 37.50 10.61 2.58
N LYS A 229 37.72 11.87 2.92
CA LYS A 229 39.07 12.47 2.89
C LYS A 229 39.97 11.90 3.99
N PRO A 230 41.31 12.05 3.90
CA PRO A 230 42.22 11.59 4.96
C PRO A 230 41.83 12.13 6.34
N GLY A 231 41.67 11.24 7.32
CA GLY A 231 41.22 11.55 8.69
C GLY A 231 39.70 11.51 8.90
N SER A 232 38.90 11.30 7.84
CA SER A 232 37.46 11.11 7.92
C SER A 232 37.07 9.64 7.71
N THR A 233 35.90 9.24 8.24
CA THR A 233 35.39 7.86 8.17
C THR A 233 33.89 7.81 8.08
N MET A 234 33.34 6.75 7.47
CA MET A 234 31.93 6.37 7.51
C MET A 234 31.67 5.15 8.42
N THR A 235 32.71 4.62 9.06
CA THR A 235 32.66 3.37 9.81
C THR A 235 32.71 3.67 11.31
N LEU A 236 31.78 3.07 12.07
CA LEU A 236 31.75 3.16 13.53
C LEU A 236 33.09 2.80 14.15
N ASN A 237 33.61 3.71 14.97
CA ASN A 237 34.86 3.54 15.72
C ASN A 237 34.79 4.30 17.06
N LYS A 238 35.91 4.33 17.80
CA LYS A 238 36.03 4.95 19.14
C LYS A 238 35.81 6.47 19.18
N ASP A 239 35.82 7.15 18.02
CA ASP A 239 35.69 8.60 17.94
C ASP A 239 34.21 9.01 17.81
N PHE A 240 33.29 8.06 17.60
CA PHE A 240 31.84 8.29 17.62
C PHE A 240 31.33 8.44 19.05
N GLY A 241 30.28 9.27 19.22
CA GLY A 241 29.48 9.35 20.43
C GLY A 241 28.08 8.83 20.19
N LEU A 242 27.36 8.47 21.25
CA LEU A 242 25.93 8.15 21.15
C LEU A 242 25.15 9.39 20.72
N LYS A 243 24.27 9.24 19.73
CA LYS A 243 23.35 10.28 19.31
C LYS A 243 21.95 10.02 19.87
N GLU A 244 21.51 8.77 19.80
CA GLU A 244 20.12 8.41 20.10
C GLU A 244 20.02 6.93 20.45
N LEU A 245 19.29 6.62 21.51
CA LEU A 245 18.89 5.26 21.89
C LEU A 245 17.40 5.30 22.21
N THR A 246 16.58 4.69 21.37
CA THR A 246 15.11 4.80 21.45
C THR A 246 14.41 3.46 21.40
N GLU A 247 13.22 3.41 21.99
CA GLU A 247 12.28 2.32 21.85
C GLU A 247 10.87 2.87 21.61
N GLN A 248 10.24 2.40 20.51
CA GLN A 248 8.87 2.71 20.17
C GLN A 248 7.97 1.49 20.35
N GLN A 249 6.78 1.72 20.89
CA GLN A 249 5.69 0.76 20.94
C GLN A 249 4.50 1.35 20.19
N GLN A 250 3.81 0.53 19.38
CA GLN A 250 2.63 0.98 18.62
C GLN A 250 1.55 -0.08 18.68
N ASP A 251 0.31 0.38 18.90
CA ASP A 251 -0.91 -0.41 18.76
C ASP A 251 -1.92 0.36 17.91
N ILE A 252 -2.40 -0.27 16.84
CA ILE A 252 -3.47 0.26 16.01
C ILE A 252 -4.55 -0.80 15.89
N LYS A 253 -5.78 -0.42 16.20
CA LYS A 253 -6.95 -1.28 16.11
C LYS A 253 -8.05 -0.61 15.29
N GLU A 254 -8.60 -1.35 14.32
CA GLU A 254 -9.76 -0.95 13.54
C GLU A 254 -10.83 -2.05 13.61
N GLU A 255 -12.08 -1.68 13.85
CA GLU A 255 -13.22 -2.60 13.93
C GLU A 255 -14.38 -2.08 13.06
N ASP A 256 -14.94 -2.99 12.27
CA ASP A 256 -16.09 -2.73 11.38
C ASP A 256 -17.26 -3.64 11.73
N LEU A 257 -18.42 -3.04 12.00
CA LEU A 257 -19.71 -3.73 12.05
C LEU A 257 -20.52 -3.31 10.83
N LYS A 258 -21.00 -4.27 10.06
CA LYS A 258 -21.73 -4.03 8.82
C LYS A 258 -23.00 -4.87 8.76
N PHE A 259 -24.09 -4.22 8.38
CA PHE A 259 -25.33 -4.90 8.01
C PHE A 259 -25.82 -4.37 6.66
N SER A 260 -26.26 -5.26 5.78
CA SER A 260 -26.87 -4.90 4.50
C SER A 260 -28.01 -5.82 4.14
N MET A 261 -29.03 -5.28 3.48
CA MET A 261 -30.19 -6.01 2.97
C MET A 261 -30.54 -5.48 1.60
N ASN A 262 -30.73 -6.37 0.64
CA ASN A 262 -31.06 -6.06 -0.73
C ASN A 262 -32.29 -6.83 -1.18
N PHE A 263 -33.08 -6.21 -2.04
CA PHE A 263 -34.26 -6.76 -2.65
C PHE A 263 -34.18 -6.64 -4.16
N LYS A 264 -34.69 -7.65 -4.87
CA LYS A 264 -34.79 -7.68 -6.32
C LYS A 264 -36.16 -8.20 -6.72
N LEU A 265 -36.90 -7.38 -7.46
CA LEU A 265 -38.22 -7.69 -8.01
C LEU A 265 -38.13 -7.70 -9.54
N PRO A 266 -38.21 -8.86 -10.20
CA PRO A 266 -38.32 -8.94 -11.65
C PRO A 266 -39.76 -8.67 -12.10
N PHE A 267 -39.95 -8.07 -13.30
CA PHE A 267 -41.20 -7.83 -13.97
C PHE A 267 -41.32 -8.73 -15.22
N GLN A 268 -42.56 -8.99 -15.69
CA GLN A 268 -42.81 -9.88 -16.81
C GLN A 268 -42.16 -9.43 -18.13
N ASN A 269 -41.91 -8.13 -18.29
CA ASN A 269 -41.25 -7.56 -19.48
C ASN A 269 -39.71 -7.64 -19.43
N GLY A 270 -39.15 -8.38 -18.48
CA GLY A 270 -37.69 -8.53 -18.29
C GLY A 270 -37.03 -7.37 -17.52
N ASN A 271 -37.77 -6.35 -17.14
CA ASN A 271 -37.27 -5.27 -16.27
C ASN A 271 -37.08 -5.78 -14.85
N LYS A 272 -36.24 -5.07 -14.04
CA LYS A 272 -35.96 -5.45 -12.65
C LYS A 272 -35.85 -4.19 -11.81
N LEU A 273 -36.55 -4.18 -10.67
CA LEU A 273 -36.33 -3.19 -9.61
C LEU A 273 -35.42 -3.81 -8.55
N LYS A 274 -34.40 -3.06 -8.15
CA LYS A 274 -33.51 -3.42 -7.04
C LYS A 274 -33.48 -2.27 -6.06
N PHE A 275 -33.56 -2.57 -4.76
CA PHE A 275 -33.43 -1.59 -3.72
C PHE A 275 -32.85 -2.24 -2.46
N GLY A 276 -32.29 -1.42 -1.58
CA GLY A 276 -31.70 -1.95 -0.36
C GLY A 276 -31.14 -0.88 0.54
N ALA A 277 -30.72 -1.32 1.71
CA ALA A 277 -30.09 -0.48 2.72
C ALA A 277 -28.83 -1.14 3.28
N LYS A 278 -27.91 -0.30 3.76
CA LYS A 278 -26.66 -0.74 4.36
C LYS A 278 -26.24 0.24 5.45
N VAL A 279 -25.76 -0.29 6.57
CA VAL A 279 -25.12 0.46 7.65
C VAL A 279 -23.74 -0.13 7.89
N VAL A 280 -22.74 0.73 8.01
CA VAL A 280 -21.37 0.37 8.40
C VAL A 280 -20.98 1.27 9.56
N ARG A 281 -20.55 0.69 10.67
CA ARG A 281 -19.94 1.40 11.78
C ARG A 281 -18.49 0.97 11.91
N LYS A 282 -17.58 1.94 11.85
CA LYS A 282 -16.14 1.77 11.99
C LYS A 282 -15.63 2.47 13.23
N THR A 283 -14.66 1.85 13.89
CA THR A 283 -13.87 2.49 14.95
C THR A 283 -12.40 2.29 14.64
N LYS A 284 -11.57 3.29 14.90
CA LYS A 284 -10.13 3.20 14.76
C LYS A 284 -9.45 3.91 15.91
N ASP A 285 -8.60 3.18 16.60
CA ASP A 285 -7.77 3.65 17.70
C ASP A 285 -6.31 3.48 17.29
N LYS A 286 -5.49 4.51 17.51
CA LYS A 286 -4.04 4.50 17.29
C LYS A 286 -3.36 5.01 18.55
N GLU A 287 -2.48 4.19 19.12
CA GLU A 287 -1.64 4.52 20.25
C GLU A 287 -0.18 4.23 19.91
N VAL A 288 0.68 5.20 20.16
CA VAL A 288 2.12 5.13 20.04
C VAL A 288 2.72 5.63 21.34
N ASP A 289 3.64 4.87 21.90
CA ASP A 289 4.54 5.30 22.97
C ASP A 289 5.96 5.32 22.40
N PHE A 290 6.68 6.41 22.63
CA PHE A 290 8.04 6.59 22.19
C PHE A 290 8.90 7.04 23.36
N TYR A 291 10.03 6.34 23.58
CA TYR A 291 10.95 6.61 24.68
C TYR A 291 12.36 6.79 24.15
N GLU A 292 13.04 7.79 24.70
CA GLU A 292 14.46 8.00 24.56
C GLU A 292 15.18 7.59 25.86
N TYR A 293 16.40 7.05 25.71
CA TYR A 293 17.18 6.52 26.83
C TYR A 293 18.57 7.10 26.80
N THR A 294 19.04 7.55 27.98
CA THR A 294 20.41 8.04 28.20
C THR A 294 21.14 7.09 29.11
N PRO A 295 22.28 6.48 28.65
CA PRO A 295 23.12 5.66 29.52
C PRO A 295 23.70 6.49 30.69
N LYS A 296 23.68 5.96 31.92
CA LYS A 296 24.26 6.62 33.06
C LYS A 296 25.80 6.62 33.04
N ASP A 297 26.40 5.65 32.37
CA ASP A 297 27.85 5.56 32.09
C ASP A 297 28.02 5.45 30.57
N GLU A 298 28.19 6.61 29.92
CA GLU A 298 28.32 6.70 28.47
C GLU A 298 29.61 6.04 27.96
N ASP A 299 30.73 6.16 28.72
CA ASP A 299 32.01 5.57 28.33
C ASP A 299 31.96 4.03 28.36
N ALA A 300 31.36 3.44 29.40
CA ALA A 300 31.15 2.01 29.48
C ALA A 300 30.18 1.54 28.36
N PHE A 301 29.11 2.28 28.12
CA PHE A 301 28.15 1.99 27.04
C PHE A 301 28.82 2.00 25.65
N MET A 302 29.63 3.03 25.35
CA MET A 302 30.39 3.12 24.11
C MET A 302 31.39 1.97 23.95
N THR A 303 32.13 1.64 25.04
CA THR A 303 33.08 0.52 25.05
C THR A 303 32.39 -0.80 24.73
N HIS A 304 31.23 -1.08 25.34
CA HIS A 304 30.46 -2.30 25.11
C HIS A 304 29.85 -2.31 23.68
N SER A 305 29.39 -1.17 23.18
CA SER A 305 28.87 -1.05 21.83
C SER A 305 29.92 -1.41 20.79
N LEU A 306 31.13 -0.91 20.93
CA LEU A 306 32.26 -1.19 20.02
C LEU A 306 32.76 -2.63 20.08
N GLN A 307 32.62 -3.31 21.23
CA GLN A 307 32.94 -4.74 21.40
C GLN A 307 31.89 -5.66 20.69
N ASN A 308 30.69 -5.17 20.45
CA ASN A 308 29.54 -5.92 19.93
C ASN A 308 29.08 -5.38 18.57
N THR A 309 29.99 -5.30 17.62
CA THR A 309 29.74 -4.78 16.29
C THR A 309 29.54 -5.88 15.24
N VAL A 310 28.96 -5.49 14.10
CA VAL A 310 28.82 -6.31 12.90
C VAL A 310 29.24 -5.51 11.67
N ASP A 311 30.05 -6.11 10.80
CA ASP A 311 30.39 -5.52 9.51
C ASP A 311 29.36 -5.93 8.45
N GLN A 312 28.68 -4.95 7.86
CA GLN A 312 27.68 -5.11 6.82
C GLN A 312 28.22 -4.78 5.43
N THR A 313 29.55 -4.64 5.27
CA THR A 313 30.18 -4.41 3.98
C THR A 313 29.94 -5.59 3.04
N ASN A 314 29.23 -5.36 1.92
CA ASN A 314 28.90 -6.39 0.97
C ASN A 314 29.48 -6.07 -0.40
N LYS A 315 30.28 -7.00 -0.94
CA LYS A 315 30.86 -6.88 -2.31
C LYS A 315 29.83 -6.93 -3.43
N ASN A 316 28.64 -7.44 -3.14
CA ASN A 316 27.53 -7.55 -4.09
C ASN A 316 26.47 -6.45 -3.89
N PHE A 317 26.80 -5.38 -3.16
CA PHE A 317 25.88 -4.27 -2.95
C PHE A 317 25.42 -3.68 -4.29
N MET A 318 24.13 -3.41 -4.41
CA MET A 318 23.52 -2.81 -5.60
C MET A 318 23.09 -1.37 -5.31
N PRO A 319 23.23 -0.45 -6.28
CA PRO A 319 23.58 -0.66 -7.69
C PRO A 319 25.08 -0.93 -7.91
N SER A 320 25.95 -0.60 -6.97
CA SER A 320 27.39 -0.71 -7.12
C SER A 320 28.09 -1.12 -5.82
N ASN A 321 29.11 -1.95 -5.90
CA ASN A 321 29.95 -2.32 -4.77
C ASN A 321 30.84 -1.17 -4.25
N LYS A 322 30.77 0.01 -4.85
CA LYS A 322 31.38 1.24 -4.33
C LYS A 322 30.64 1.76 -3.10
N TYR A 323 29.33 1.47 -2.97
CA TYR A 323 28.57 1.75 -1.76
C TYR A 323 28.92 0.73 -0.69
N LYS A 324 29.46 1.20 0.43
CA LYS A 324 29.89 0.35 1.55
C LYS A 324 29.07 0.68 2.77
N ALA A 325 28.30 -0.28 3.25
CA ALA A 325 27.50 -0.12 4.45
C ALA A 325 28.37 0.15 5.69
N GLY A 326 29.42 -0.63 5.92
CA GLY A 326 30.36 -0.41 7.04
C GLY A 326 30.03 -1.21 8.28
N VAL A 327 30.52 -0.74 9.44
CA VAL A 327 30.41 -1.41 10.74
C VAL A 327 29.36 -0.72 11.61
N TYR A 328 28.55 -1.52 12.30
CA TYR A 328 27.41 -1.10 13.13
C TYR A 328 27.41 -1.82 14.47
N ALA A 329 26.75 -1.28 15.50
CA ALA A 329 26.37 -2.08 16.65
C ALA A 329 25.48 -3.26 16.20
N SER A 330 25.74 -4.44 16.74
CA SER A 330 24.97 -5.62 16.37
C SER A 330 23.52 -5.53 16.85
N LYS A 331 22.59 -6.15 16.12
CA LYS A 331 21.19 -6.24 16.56
C LYS A 331 21.02 -7.04 17.85
N GLU A 332 21.91 -8.00 18.08
CA GLU A 332 21.96 -8.81 19.29
C GLU A 332 22.30 -7.92 20.50
N TYR A 333 23.27 -7.03 20.34
CA TYR A 333 23.63 -6.06 21.39
C TYR A 333 22.48 -5.08 21.65
N ALA A 334 21.97 -4.41 20.62
CA ALA A 334 20.86 -3.47 20.76
C ALA A 334 19.60 -4.14 21.37
N GLY A 335 19.34 -5.40 21.03
CA GLY A 335 18.23 -6.19 21.59
C GLY A 335 18.44 -6.57 23.06
N SER A 336 19.67 -6.84 23.46
CA SER A 336 20.00 -7.30 24.84
C SER A 336 19.99 -6.19 25.88
N LEU A 337 19.91 -4.91 25.50
CA LEU A 337 19.94 -3.78 26.43
C LEU A 337 18.70 -3.82 27.35
N ASP A 338 18.90 -3.82 28.65
CA ASP A 338 17.85 -3.72 29.68
C ASP A 338 17.48 -2.24 29.89
N LEU A 339 16.77 -1.68 28.88
CA LEU A 339 16.41 -0.26 28.86
C LEU A 339 15.47 0.17 29.99
N ASN A 340 14.79 -0.77 30.66
CA ASN A 340 13.93 -0.46 31.79
C ASN A 340 14.66 -0.50 33.13
N ASN A 341 15.97 -0.75 33.14
CA ASN A 341 16.77 -0.75 34.36
C ASN A 341 17.23 0.68 34.73
N PRO A 342 16.63 1.30 35.76
CA PRO A 342 16.93 2.68 36.13
C PRO A 342 18.33 2.88 36.70
N SER A 343 19.08 1.80 36.96
CA SER A 343 20.50 1.89 37.38
C SER A 343 21.44 2.03 36.18
N LEU A 344 20.98 1.69 34.98
CA LEU A 344 21.76 1.71 33.74
C LEU A 344 21.35 2.87 32.80
N PHE A 345 20.07 3.20 32.77
CA PHE A 345 19.52 4.19 31.84
C PHE A 345 18.58 5.16 32.55
N ASP A 346 18.61 6.41 32.13
CA ASP A 346 17.52 7.35 32.32
C ASP A 346 16.56 7.20 31.14
N LYS A 347 15.24 7.18 31.42
CA LYS A 347 14.16 6.97 30.45
C LYS A 347 13.28 8.19 30.39
N GLU A 348 13.08 8.72 29.19
CA GLU A 348 12.20 9.86 28.91
C GLU A 348 11.16 9.50 27.86
N GLN A 349 9.91 9.91 28.07
CA GLN A 349 8.87 9.76 27.06
C GLN A 349 8.84 11.00 26.16
N VAL A 350 9.03 10.81 24.87
CA VAL A 350 9.03 11.90 23.88
C VAL A 350 7.61 12.33 23.59
N GLN A 351 7.21 13.47 24.13
CA GLN A 351 5.84 13.96 24.09
C GLN A 351 5.37 14.30 22.69
N GLU A 352 6.24 14.80 21.82
CA GLU A 352 5.93 15.13 20.43
C GLU A 352 5.39 13.92 19.65
N GLU A 353 5.97 12.73 19.85
CA GLU A 353 5.58 11.51 19.15
C GLU A 353 4.16 11.04 19.50
N LEU A 354 3.66 11.44 20.68
CA LEU A 354 2.29 11.14 21.11
C LEU A 354 1.23 11.98 20.37
N ALA A 355 1.62 13.07 19.71
CA ALA A 355 0.70 13.94 18.96
C ALA A 355 -0.02 13.20 17.81
N GLY A 356 0.56 12.11 17.31
CA GLY A 356 -0.02 11.24 16.29
C GLY A 356 -1.10 10.27 16.78
N ASN A 357 -1.39 10.22 18.09
CA ASN A 357 -2.39 9.31 18.69
C ASN A 357 -3.80 9.86 18.51
N PHE A 358 -4.77 8.98 18.21
CA PHE A 358 -6.14 9.38 18.00
C PHE A 358 -7.15 8.24 18.17
N GLU A 359 -8.41 8.65 18.42
CA GLU A 359 -9.60 7.80 18.35
C GLU A 359 -10.53 8.37 17.27
N ALA A 360 -11.03 7.51 16.38
CA ALA A 360 -11.95 7.87 15.31
C ALA A 360 -13.14 6.91 15.27
N ARG A 361 -14.34 7.45 15.01
CA ARG A 361 -15.57 6.67 14.79
C ARG A 361 -16.28 7.20 13.57
N GLU A 362 -16.69 6.30 12.68
CA GLU A 362 -17.45 6.60 11.49
C GLU A 362 -18.69 5.71 11.42
N THR A 363 -19.83 6.29 11.09
CA THR A 363 -21.04 5.53 10.76
C THR A 363 -21.54 5.99 9.41
N VAL A 364 -21.64 5.07 8.45
CA VAL A 364 -22.20 5.30 7.13
C VAL A 364 -23.51 4.53 7.01
N SER A 365 -24.63 5.28 6.92
CA SER A 365 -25.96 4.74 6.66
C SER A 365 -26.34 5.05 5.22
N SER A 366 -26.81 4.07 4.46
CA SER A 366 -27.09 4.27 3.04
C SER A 366 -28.32 3.49 2.57
N GLY A 367 -29.01 4.06 1.59
CA GLY A 367 -30.07 3.40 0.86
C GLY A 367 -29.87 3.57 -0.65
N TYR A 368 -30.39 2.65 -1.45
CA TYR A 368 -30.35 2.79 -2.89
C TYR A 368 -31.62 2.24 -3.53
N ILE A 369 -31.92 2.78 -4.71
CA ILE A 369 -32.89 2.26 -5.66
C ILE A 369 -32.24 2.19 -7.03
N ARG A 370 -32.47 1.10 -7.77
CA ARG A 370 -31.97 0.88 -9.13
C ARG A 370 -33.03 0.21 -9.97
N PHE A 371 -33.24 0.72 -11.17
CA PHE A 371 -34.13 0.15 -12.17
C PHE A 371 -33.35 -0.31 -13.39
N ASP A 372 -33.39 -1.62 -13.68
CA ASP A 372 -32.79 -2.25 -14.85
C ASP A 372 -33.88 -2.43 -15.89
N GLN A 373 -33.78 -1.70 -17.00
CA GLN A 373 -34.75 -1.67 -18.11
C GLN A 373 -34.23 -2.39 -19.34
N LYS A 374 -35.01 -3.27 -19.90
CA LYS A 374 -34.79 -3.84 -21.21
C LYS A 374 -35.55 -2.95 -22.24
N LEU A 375 -34.82 -2.00 -22.85
CA LEU A 375 -35.40 -1.08 -23.81
C LEU A 375 -35.74 -1.76 -25.14
N THR A 376 -34.84 -2.65 -25.58
CA THR A 376 -35.04 -3.57 -26.72
C THR A 376 -34.38 -4.91 -26.38
N ASP A 377 -34.45 -5.91 -27.26
CA ASP A 377 -33.74 -7.19 -27.03
C ASP A 377 -32.24 -7.01 -26.96
N ASN A 378 -31.70 -5.95 -27.54
CA ASN A 378 -30.27 -5.68 -27.64
C ASN A 378 -29.80 -4.54 -26.74
N VAL A 379 -30.69 -3.74 -26.14
CA VAL A 379 -30.33 -2.55 -25.34
C VAL A 379 -30.91 -2.67 -23.93
N GLU A 380 -30.02 -2.64 -22.96
CA GLU A 380 -30.34 -2.59 -21.53
C GLU A 380 -29.91 -1.23 -20.98
N LEU A 381 -30.77 -0.59 -20.18
CA LEU A 381 -30.49 0.65 -19.45
C LEU A 381 -30.63 0.37 -17.95
N MET A 382 -29.66 0.80 -17.17
CA MET A 382 -29.66 0.70 -15.70
C MET A 382 -29.56 2.10 -15.12
N THR A 383 -30.59 2.52 -14.39
CA THR A 383 -30.64 3.82 -13.71
C THR A 383 -30.69 3.60 -12.21
N GLY A 384 -29.88 4.30 -11.46
CA GLY A 384 -29.82 4.14 -10.00
C GLY A 384 -29.51 5.43 -9.26
N LEU A 385 -29.97 5.50 -8.02
CA LEU A 385 -29.60 6.53 -7.07
C LEU A 385 -29.25 5.85 -5.74
N ARG A 386 -28.11 6.21 -5.20
CA ARG A 386 -27.68 5.85 -3.84
C ARG A 386 -27.54 7.13 -3.02
N ILE A 387 -28.00 7.08 -1.77
CA ILE A 387 -27.85 8.16 -0.78
C ILE A 387 -27.05 7.61 0.37
N GLU A 388 -25.99 8.32 0.77
CA GLU A 388 -25.15 7.99 1.92
C GLU A 388 -25.14 9.14 2.93
N ASN A 389 -25.49 8.84 4.17
CA ASN A 389 -25.30 9.72 5.32
C ASN A 389 -24.11 9.23 6.12
N THR A 390 -23.08 10.07 6.24
CA THR A 390 -21.86 9.79 7.01
C THR A 390 -21.86 10.65 8.27
N SER A 391 -21.64 10.01 9.42
CA SER A 391 -21.48 10.66 10.72
C SER A 391 -20.13 10.26 11.31
N LEU A 392 -19.37 11.24 11.76
CA LEU A 392 -17.97 11.14 12.16
C LEU A 392 -17.77 11.73 13.56
N SER A 393 -16.83 11.15 14.30
CA SER A 393 -16.45 11.65 15.63
C SER A 393 -14.98 11.34 15.88
N TYR A 394 -14.20 12.34 16.29
CA TYR A 394 -12.76 12.26 16.46
C TYR A 394 -12.28 12.83 17.77
N THR A 395 -11.21 12.27 18.31
CA THR A 395 -10.42 12.82 19.40
C THR A 395 -8.97 12.66 19.05
N GLY A 396 -8.20 13.74 19.08
CA GLY A 396 -6.76 13.76 18.79
C GLY A 396 -5.93 14.17 19.99
N ARG A 397 -4.72 14.63 19.71
CA ARG A 397 -3.77 15.16 20.69
C ARG A 397 -3.27 16.53 20.25
N THR A 398 -2.97 17.39 21.21
CA THR A 398 -2.25 18.64 21.01
C THR A 398 -0.88 18.53 21.68
N TYR A 399 0.17 18.82 20.93
CA TYR A 399 1.54 18.97 21.44
C TYR A 399 1.99 20.41 21.31
N ASP A 400 2.72 20.89 22.29
CA ASP A 400 3.29 22.25 22.34
C ASP A 400 4.74 22.14 22.86
N ASP A 401 5.70 22.53 22.03
CA ASP A 401 7.13 22.42 22.33
C ASP A 401 7.64 23.37 23.44
N GLU A 402 6.88 24.46 23.74
CA GLU A 402 7.24 25.36 24.84
C GLU A 402 7.05 24.69 26.22
N THR A 403 6.02 23.84 26.33
CA THR A 403 5.69 23.14 27.57
C THR A 403 6.19 21.71 27.57
N ASP A 404 6.60 21.19 26.40
CA ASP A 404 6.89 19.80 26.13
C ASP A 404 5.78 18.86 26.70
N GLN A 405 4.52 19.19 26.39
CA GLN A 405 3.37 18.45 26.90
C GLN A 405 2.42 18.07 25.77
N THR A 406 1.89 16.86 25.87
CA THR A 406 0.82 16.37 25.01
C THR A 406 -0.49 16.21 25.80
N SER A 407 -1.58 16.71 25.27
CA SER A 407 -2.91 16.63 25.88
C SER A 407 -3.98 16.16 24.89
N LYS A 408 -5.06 15.51 25.37
CA LYS A 408 -6.21 15.16 24.54
C LYS A 408 -6.97 16.40 24.10
N THR A 409 -7.37 16.43 22.83
CA THR A 409 -8.29 17.47 22.30
C THR A 409 -9.73 17.20 22.76
N ALA A 410 -10.59 18.20 22.64
CA ALA A 410 -12.03 17.99 22.73
C ALA A 410 -12.49 17.03 21.60
N ARG A 411 -13.61 16.36 21.84
CA ARG A 411 -14.24 15.53 20.82
C ARG A 411 -14.91 16.40 19.77
N GLU A 412 -14.50 16.22 18.51
CA GLU A 412 -15.11 16.88 17.36
C GLU A 412 -16.03 15.91 16.60
N THR A 413 -17.07 16.45 16.00
CA THR A 413 -18.06 15.68 15.23
C THR A 413 -18.33 16.37 13.90
N ASN A 414 -18.54 15.57 12.85
CA ASN A 414 -18.95 16.05 11.53
C ASN A 414 -19.98 15.12 10.92
N SER A 415 -20.84 15.63 10.05
CA SER A 415 -21.80 14.82 9.30
C SER A 415 -22.11 15.44 7.94
N TYR A 416 -22.33 14.59 6.94
CA TYR A 416 -22.68 15.02 5.59
C TYR A 416 -23.47 13.95 4.85
N ILE A 417 -24.23 14.38 3.83
CA ILE A 417 -25.04 13.53 2.97
C ILE A 417 -24.54 13.64 1.53
N ASN A 418 -24.37 12.50 0.85
CA ASN A 418 -23.99 12.43 -0.55
C ASN A 418 -25.07 11.73 -1.37
N PHE A 419 -25.35 12.28 -2.56
CA PHE A 419 -26.21 11.69 -3.59
C PHE A 419 -25.34 11.16 -4.71
N LEU A 420 -25.48 9.88 -5.03
CA LEU A 420 -24.61 9.16 -5.95
C LEU A 420 -25.47 8.55 -7.09
N PRO A 421 -25.82 9.34 -8.12
CA PRO A 421 -26.55 8.86 -9.28
C PRO A 421 -25.67 7.95 -10.16
N SER A 422 -26.30 7.01 -10.85
CA SER A 422 -25.66 6.14 -11.82
C SER A 422 -26.58 5.89 -13.01
N LEU A 423 -26.00 5.91 -14.22
CA LEU A 423 -26.65 5.57 -15.48
C LEU A 423 -25.70 4.69 -16.28
N LEU A 424 -26.11 3.47 -16.60
CA LEU A 424 -25.32 2.53 -17.38
C LEU A 424 -26.17 2.02 -18.55
N MET A 425 -25.61 2.04 -19.74
CA MET A 425 -26.23 1.48 -20.96
C MET A 425 -25.33 0.34 -21.44
N LYS A 426 -25.99 -0.76 -21.81
CA LYS A 426 -25.37 -1.88 -22.51
C LYS A 426 -26.12 -2.14 -23.80
N TRP A 427 -25.38 -2.10 -24.91
CA TRP A 427 -25.89 -2.37 -26.23
C TRP A 427 -25.17 -3.58 -26.83
N ASN A 428 -25.87 -4.69 -26.99
CA ASN A 428 -25.40 -5.88 -27.70
C ASN A 428 -25.73 -5.67 -29.20
N ILE A 429 -24.79 -5.09 -29.96
CA ILE A 429 -24.98 -4.84 -31.41
C ILE A 429 -25.24 -6.15 -32.13
N ASN A 430 -24.49 -7.20 -31.75
CA ASN A 430 -24.72 -8.59 -32.10
C ASN A 430 -24.16 -9.51 -31.00
N GLU A 431 -24.09 -10.82 -31.22
CA GLU A 431 -23.58 -11.81 -30.25
C GLU A 431 -22.12 -11.57 -29.89
N ASP A 432 -21.32 -11.11 -30.83
CA ASP A 432 -19.87 -10.94 -30.72
C ASP A 432 -19.46 -9.51 -30.36
N PHE A 433 -20.29 -8.49 -30.60
CA PHE A 433 -19.93 -7.09 -30.41
C PHE A 433 -20.84 -6.37 -29.43
N LYS A 434 -20.27 -5.82 -28.36
CA LYS A 434 -21.00 -5.13 -27.29
C LYS A 434 -20.39 -3.76 -27.02
N VAL A 435 -21.25 -2.77 -26.82
CA VAL A 435 -20.89 -1.40 -26.44
C VAL A 435 -21.49 -1.12 -25.07
N ARG A 436 -20.72 -0.46 -24.20
CA ARG A 436 -21.18 0.01 -22.88
C ARG A 436 -20.85 1.46 -22.72
N GLY A 437 -21.81 2.22 -22.19
CA GLY A 437 -21.59 3.59 -21.74
C GLY A 437 -22.03 3.73 -20.29
N SER A 438 -21.33 4.52 -19.51
CA SER A 438 -21.73 4.80 -18.14
C SER A 438 -21.46 6.24 -17.72
N PHE A 439 -22.33 6.73 -16.85
CA PHE A 439 -22.15 7.89 -16.02
C PHE A 439 -22.34 7.48 -14.57
N THR A 440 -21.36 7.80 -13.70
CA THR A 440 -21.47 7.52 -12.27
C THR A 440 -20.87 8.68 -11.46
N GLN A 441 -21.51 9.00 -10.36
CA GLN A 441 -20.88 9.84 -9.34
C GLN A 441 -20.41 8.97 -8.19
N THR A 442 -19.14 9.16 -7.79
CA THR A 442 -18.48 8.45 -6.71
C THR A 442 -17.77 9.42 -5.77
N LEU A 443 -17.30 8.95 -4.65
CA LEU A 443 -16.60 9.78 -3.68
C LEU A 443 -15.33 9.10 -3.15
N SER A 444 -14.47 9.88 -2.48
CA SER A 444 -13.39 9.38 -1.63
C SER A 444 -13.40 10.13 -0.31
N ARG A 445 -13.51 9.39 0.80
CA ARG A 445 -13.51 9.98 2.14
C ARG A 445 -12.11 10.43 2.55
N PRO A 446 -11.98 11.53 3.33
CA PRO A 446 -10.72 11.94 3.89
C PRO A 446 -10.12 10.86 4.79
N LYS A 447 -8.79 10.79 4.86
CA LYS A 447 -8.08 9.94 5.82
C LYS A 447 -8.38 10.41 7.25
N TYR A 448 -8.50 9.50 8.21
CA TYR A 448 -8.74 9.86 9.61
C TYR A 448 -7.65 10.79 10.18
N SER A 449 -6.38 10.57 9.82
CA SER A 449 -5.28 11.44 10.24
C SER A 449 -5.43 12.90 9.80
N ALA A 450 -6.11 13.16 8.67
CA ALA A 450 -6.40 14.51 8.20
C ALA A 450 -7.60 15.15 8.90
N LEU A 451 -8.54 14.33 9.38
CA LEU A 451 -9.78 14.74 10.03
C LEU A 451 -9.64 14.95 11.53
N VAL A 452 -8.71 14.22 12.16
CA VAL A 452 -8.49 14.30 13.61
C VAL A 452 -8.08 15.72 13.99
N PRO A 453 -8.66 16.33 15.03
CA PRO A 453 -8.34 17.69 15.49
C PRO A 453 -6.99 17.73 16.23
N SER A 454 -5.95 17.14 15.65
CA SER A 454 -4.61 17.19 16.22
C SER A 454 -3.97 18.55 15.96
N VAL A 455 -3.13 19.00 16.88
CA VAL A 455 -2.33 20.22 16.77
C VAL A 455 -0.90 19.90 17.19
N ASN A 456 0.05 20.19 16.34
CA ASN A 456 1.47 20.10 16.65
C ASN A 456 2.09 21.48 16.50
N ILE A 457 2.53 22.09 17.60
CA ILE A 457 3.14 23.41 17.66
C ILE A 457 4.63 23.24 17.88
N LYS A 458 5.43 23.71 16.90
CA LYS A 458 6.90 23.72 16.93
C LYS A 458 7.38 25.18 16.81
N ARG A 459 7.47 25.88 17.92
CA ARG A 459 7.94 27.27 17.94
C ARG A 459 9.41 27.38 17.57
N SER A 460 10.21 26.35 17.90
CA SER A 460 11.62 26.26 17.49
C SER A 460 11.79 26.33 15.98
N ASP A 461 10.87 25.71 15.25
CA ASP A 461 10.86 25.65 13.76
C ASP A 461 9.94 26.72 13.16
N ASN A 462 9.27 27.51 14.00
CA ASN A 462 8.25 28.48 13.62
C ASN A 462 7.13 27.89 12.75
N GLU A 463 6.69 26.65 13.13
CA GLU A 463 5.72 25.83 12.39
C GLU A 463 4.56 25.37 13.28
N VAL A 464 3.36 25.31 12.70
CA VAL A 464 2.17 24.66 13.29
C VAL A 464 1.51 23.76 12.26
N THR A 465 1.25 22.50 12.64
CA THR A 465 0.48 21.56 11.85
C THR A 465 -0.84 21.25 12.55
N VAL A 466 -1.98 21.36 11.83
CA VAL A 466 -3.32 21.21 12.38
C VAL A 466 -4.15 20.26 11.53
N GLY A 467 -4.87 19.33 12.14
CA GLY A 467 -5.90 18.53 11.44
C GLY A 467 -7.14 19.35 11.11
N ASN A 468 -8.03 18.83 10.27
CA ASN A 468 -9.23 19.52 9.83
C ASN A 468 -10.49 18.64 9.90
N PRO A 469 -11.23 18.65 11.00
CA PRO A 469 -12.50 17.92 11.15
C PRO A 469 -13.59 18.33 10.14
N GLY A 470 -13.46 19.52 9.53
CA GLY A 470 -14.43 20.08 8.57
C GLY A 470 -14.26 19.59 7.14
N LEU A 471 -13.30 18.70 6.85
CA LEU A 471 -13.09 18.16 5.50
C LEU A 471 -14.33 17.45 4.96
N LYS A 472 -14.61 17.70 3.68
CA LYS A 472 -15.63 17.01 2.89
C LYS A 472 -14.98 15.88 2.07
N PRO A 473 -15.76 14.89 1.64
CA PRO A 473 -15.26 13.89 0.70
C PRO A 473 -14.96 14.55 -0.66
N THR A 474 -13.90 14.07 -1.31
CA THR A 474 -13.63 14.33 -2.72
C THR A 474 -14.72 13.68 -3.56
N LEU A 475 -15.28 14.37 -4.55
CA LEU A 475 -16.30 13.86 -5.46
C LEU A 475 -15.69 13.60 -6.85
N SER A 476 -16.17 12.56 -7.53
CA SER A 476 -15.78 12.26 -8.91
C SER A 476 -16.99 11.99 -9.79
N TYR A 477 -17.07 12.69 -10.91
CA TYR A 477 -18.03 12.45 -11.99
C TYR A 477 -17.33 11.67 -13.09
N ASN A 478 -17.74 10.43 -13.30
CA ASN A 478 -17.08 9.48 -14.19
C ASN A 478 -17.94 9.23 -15.43
N PHE A 479 -17.34 9.35 -16.61
CA PHE A 479 -17.93 9.04 -17.90
C PHE A 479 -17.05 7.98 -18.56
N ASP A 480 -17.64 6.83 -18.89
CA ASP A 480 -16.95 5.72 -19.53
C ASP A 480 -17.69 5.27 -20.78
N LEU A 481 -16.94 4.98 -21.83
CA LEU A 481 -17.46 4.34 -23.04
C LEU A 481 -16.50 3.22 -23.44
N SER A 482 -17.02 2.01 -23.60
CA SER A 482 -16.22 0.85 -23.98
C SER A 482 -16.91 0.01 -25.06
N ALA A 483 -16.11 -0.67 -25.87
CA ALA A 483 -16.52 -1.59 -26.89
C ALA A 483 -15.72 -2.89 -26.78
N ASP A 484 -16.42 -4.03 -26.80
CA ASP A 484 -15.84 -5.37 -26.70
C ASP A 484 -16.22 -6.20 -27.91
N TYR A 485 -15.24 -6.82 -28.56
CA TYR A 485 -15.43 -7.78 -29.62
C TYR A 485 -14.92 -9.16 -29.20
N TYR A 486 -15.80 -10.14 -29.18
CA TYR A 486 -15.51 -11.53 -28.80
C TYR A 486 -15.28 -12.34 -30.08
N PHE A 487 -14.12 -12.97 -30.20
CA PHE A 487 -13.85 -13.86 -31.33
C PHE A 487 -14.59 -15.18 -31.17
N LYS A 488 -14.95 -15.83 -32.28
CA LYS A 488 -15.60 -17.15 -32.27
C LYS A 488 -14.76 -18.27 -31.63
N SER A 489 -13.42 -18.11 -31.64
CA SER A 489 -12.47 -18.89 -30.82
C SER A 489 -12.22 -18.17 -29.49
N ILE A 490 -11.32 -18.72 -28.66
CA ILE A 490 -10.89 -18.03 -27.44
C ILE A 490 -10.22 -16.71 -27.82
N GLY A 491 -10.84 -15.57 -27.48
CA GLY A 491 -10.24 -14.26 -27.70
C GLY A 491 -11.20 -13.09 -27.51
N LEU A 492 -10.60 -11.94 -27.16
CA LEU A 492 -11.30 -10.69 -26.88
C LEU A 492 -10.41 -9.52 -27.35
N VAL A 493 -11.04 -8.52 -27.99
CA VAL A 493 -10.53 -7.15 -28.13
C VAL A 493 -11.47 -6.24 -27.37
N SER A 494 -10.92 -5.41 -26.51
CA SER A 494 -11.67 -4.38 -25.79
C SER A 494 -10.98 -3.04 -25.98
N ALA A 495 -11.75 -1.99 -26.22
CA ALA A 495 -11.29 -0.61 -26.26
C ALA A 495 -12.22 0.24 -25.41
N GLY A 496 -11.68 1.11 -24.58
CA GLY A 496 -12.43 2.02 -23.73
C GLY A 496 -11.81 3.41 -23.71
N VAL A 497 -12.64 4.41 -23.48
CA VAL A 497 -12.24 5.77 -23.16
C VAL A 497 -12.97 6.20 -21.89
N PHE A 498 -12.29 6.97 -21.06
CA PHE A 498 -12.87 7.49 -19.84
C PHE A 498 -12.54 8.96 -19.64
N TYR A 499 -13.43 9.65 -18.96
CA TYR A 499 -13.24 11.01 -18.47
C TYR A 499 -13.72 11.08 -17.02
N LYS A 500 -12.91 11.67 -16.14
CA LYS A 500 -13.25 11.89 -14.73
C LYS A 500 -13.03 13.36 -14.39
N LYS A 501 -14.07 14.01 -13.85
CA LYS A 501 -13.95 15.30 -13.19
C LYS A 501 -13.94 15.06 -11.69
N ILE A 502 -12.91 15.53 -11.01
CA ILE A 502 -12.70 15.37 -9.58
C ILE A 502 -12.79 16.74 -8.94
N ASP A 503 -13.72 16.90 -8.00
CA ASP A 503 -13.94 18.13 -7.26
C ASP A 503 -13.57 17.92 -5.79
N ASP A 504 -13.13 18.99 -5.11
CA ASP A 504 -12.82 19.02 -3.67
C ASP A 504 -11.72 18.02 -3.26
N PHE A 505 -10.71 17.78 -4.10
CA PHE A 505 -9.64 16.89 -3.66
C PHE A 505 -8.81 17.53 -2.54
N ILE A 506 -8.30 16.68 -1.62
CA ILE A 506 -7.69 17.13 -0.37
C ILE A 506 -6.19 17.27 -0.56
N VAL A 507 -5.67 18.44 -0.15
CA VAL A 507 -4.24 18.76 -0.14
C VAL A 507 -3.85 19.33 1.22
N ASN A 508 -2.58 19.19 1.59
CA ASN A 508 -2.01 19.96 2.69
C ASN A 508 -1.69 21.37 2.18
N GLN A 509 -2.44 22.35 2.66
CA GLN A 509 -2.15 23.75 2.38
C GLN A 509 -1.13 24.26 3.38
N VAL A 510 -0.09 24.89 2.88
CA VAL A 510 0.89 25.64 3.67
C VAL A 510 0.54 27.11 3.55
N ALA A 511 0.46 27.83 4.68
CA ALA A 511 0.32 29.27 4.71
C ALA A 511 1.50 29.88 5.47
N THR A 512 2.04 30.99 4.95
CA THR A 512 3.15 31.69 5.59
C THR A 512 2.63 32.90 6.38
N ASN A 513 3.40 33.30 7.42
CA ASN A 513 3.03 34.43 8.28
C ASN A 513 1.59 34.33 8.83
N TYR A 514 1.21 33.16 9.28
CA TYR A 514 -0.14 32.86 9.76
C TYR A 514 -0.24 33.04 11.28
N GLU A 515 -1.24 33.82 11.72
CA GLU A 515 -1.54 33.98 13.15
C GLU A 515 -2.37 32.80 13.67
N TYR A 516 -1.82 32.05 14.62
CA TYR A 516 -2.47 30.94 15.29
C TYR A 516 -2.36 31.10 16.82
N ASN A 517 -3.49 31.12 17.53
CA ASN A 517 -3.55 31.32 18.99
C ASN A 517 -2.77 32.54 19.48
N GLY A 518 -2.79 33.65 18.71
CA GLY A 518 -2.12 34.91 19.08
C GLY A 518 -0.61 34.96 18.79
N ASN A 519 -0.04 33.90 18.19
CA ASN A 519 1.36 33.84 17.75
C ASN A 519 1.43 33.80 16.22
N LEU A 520 2.46 34.41 15.65
CA LEU A 520 2.72 34.41 14.21
C LEU A 520 3.68 33.28 13.88
N TYR A 521 3.32 32.42 12.92
CA TYR A 521 4.13 31.30 12.45
C TYR A 521 4.49 31.46 10.98
N ASN A 522 5.73 31.12 10.63
CA ASN A 522 6.19 31.16 9.24
C ASN A 522 5.56 30.04 8.40
N ARG A 523 5.18 28.94 9.05
CA ARG A 523 4.54 27.80 8.39
C ARG A 523 3.33 27.33 9.19
N PHE A 524 2.16 27.42 8.58
CA PHE A 524 0.92 26.81 9.09
C PHE A 524 0.44 25.77 8.09
N ILE A 525 0.36 24.51 8.50
CA ILE A 525 0.03 23.37 7.64
C ILE A 525 -1.33 22.81 8.04
N GLN A 526 -2.26 22.74 7.09
CA GLN A 526 -3.58 22.18 7.31
C GLN A 526 -4.11 21.45 6.06
N PRO A 527 -4.68 20.23 6.16
CA PRO A 527 -5.39 19.61 5.05
C PRO A 527 -6.68 20.38 4.71
N LYS A 528 -6.89 20.68 3.43
CA LYS A 528 -8.07 21.39 2.92
C LYS A 528 -8.62 20.78 1.64
N ASN A 529 -9.93 20.92 1.41
CA ASN A 529 -10.54 20.69 0.11
C ASN A 529 -10.24 21.90 -0.78
N ALA A 530 -9.20 21.84 -1.58
CA ALA A 530 -8.66 23.01 -2.28
C ALA A 530 -8.36 22.77 -3.76
N GLY A 531 -8.67 21.60 -4.32
CA GLY A 531 -8.30 21.30 -5.68
C GLY A 531 -9.42 20.69 -6.51
N ASN A 532 -9.39 20.99 -7.81
CA ASN A 532 -10.15 20.28 -8.83
C ASN A 532 -9.17 19.62 -9.79
N ALA A 533 -9.54 18.48 -10.36
CA ALA A 533 -8.70 17.79 -11.32
C ALA A 533 -9.54 17.10 -12.40
N ASN A 534 -8.95 16.98 -13.57
CA ASN A 534 -9.52 16.23 -14.67
C ASN A 534 -8.60 15.07 -15.08
N LEU A 535 -9.20 13.93 -15.35
CA LEU A 535 -8.52 12.78 -15.96
C LEU A 535 -9.23 12.41 -17.25
N ILE A 536 -8.46 12.20 -18.33
CA ILE A 536 -8.92 11.60 -19.56
C ILE A 536 -7.98 10.46 -19.93
N GLY A 537 -8.54 9.37 -20.44
CA GLY A 537 -7.68 8.27 -20.84
C GLY A 537 -8.37 7.28 -21.77
N MET A 538 -7.56 6.34 -22.25
CA MET A 538 -8.02 5.21 -23.04
C MET A 538 -7.40 3.91 -22.55
N GLU A 539 -8.15 2.83 -22.71
CA GLU A 539 -7.75 1.48 -22.34
C GLU A 539 -7.93 0.56 -23.54
N LEU A 540 -6.91 -0.25 -23.81
CA LEU A 540 -6.93 -1.27 -24.84
C LEU A 540 -6.61 -2.62 -24.22
N SER A 541 -7.35 -3.66 -24.56
CA SER A 541 -7.08 -5.03 -24.16
C SER A 541 -7.23 -5.96 -25.38
N TYR A 542 -6.26 -6.86 -25.52
CA TYR A 542 -6.26 -7.89 -26.55
C TYR A 542 -5.85 -9.22 -25.94
N GLN A 543 -6.65 -10.23 -26.19
CA GLN A 543 -6.35 -11.62 -25.85
C GLN A 543 -6.74 -12.54 -26.98
N ARG A 544 -5.81 -13.40 -27.47
CA ARG A 544 -6.11 -14.40 -28.46
C ARG A 544 -5.04 -15.49 -28.54
N ASP A 545 -5.46 -16.73 -28.83
CA ASP A 545 -4.53 -17.78 -29.31
C ASP A 545 -4.15 -17.53 -30.79
N PHE A 546 -3.00 -18.10 -31.23
CA PHE A 546 -2.55 -17.95 -32.61
C PHE A 546 -3.06 -19.06 -33.56
N GLY A 547 -4.07 -19.82 -33.15
CA GLY A 547 -4.74 -20.81 -33.99
C GLY A 547 -5.36 -20.24 -35.26
N PHE A 548 -5.62 -18.94 -35.32
CA PHE A 548 -6.09 -18.23 -36.51
C PHE A 548 -4.99 -18.07 -37.58
N ILE A 549 -3.73 -18.15 -37.22
CA ILE A 549 -2.58 -18.13 -38.14
C ILE A 549 -2.34 -19.54 -38.67
N ALA A 550 -2.24 -20.51 -37.78
CA ALA A 550 -2.09 -21.91 -38.10
C ALA A 550 -2.65 -22.81 -36.98
N PRO A 551 -3.35 -23.92 -37.27
CA PRO A 551 -3.90 -24.81 -36.23
C PRO A 551 -2.88 -25.32 -35.24
N ALA A 552 -1.60 -25.50 -35.65
CA ALA A 552 -0.51 -25.91 -34.77
C ALA A 552 -0.18 -24.89 -33.70
N LEU A 553 -0.48 -23.62 -33.92
CA LEU A 553 -0.21 -22.50 -32.98
C LEU A 553 -1.36 -22.23 -32.00
N LYS A 554 -2.43 -23.04 -31.99
CA LYS A 554 -3.53 -22.90 -31.04
C LYS A 554 -3.10 -23.03 -29.56
N CYS A 555 -1.97 -23.67 -29.31
CA CYS A 555 -1.37 -23.79 -27.98
C CYS A 555 -0.57 -22.56 -27.54
N VAL A 556 -0.33 -21.60 -28.43
CA VAL A 556 0.37 -20.35 -28.11
C VAL A 556 -0.62 -19.20 -28.19
N GLY A 557 -0.57 -18.29 -27.24
CA GLY A 557 -1.43 -17.10 -27.29
C GLY A 557 -0.75 -15.91 -26.64
N PHE A 558 -1.37 -14.77 -26.89
CA PHE A 558 -0.95 -13.47 -26.40
C PHE A 558 -2.09 -12.81 -25.61
N TYR A 559 -1.73 -12.18 -24.51
CA TYR A 559 -2.58 -11.25 -23.75
C TYR A 559 -1.82 -9.94 -23.58
N GLY A 560 -2.48 -8.83 -23.87
CA GLY A 560 -1.90 -7.50 -23.67
C GLY A 560 -2.93 -6.48 -23.26
N THR A 561 -2.54 -5.56 -22.40
CA THR A 561 -3.31 -4.37 -22.03
C THR A 561 -2.42 -3.14 -22.13
N TYR A 562 -3.02 -2.04 -22.52
CA TYR A 562 -2.38 -0.74 -22.54
C TYR A 562 -3.36 0.31 -22.06
N THR A 563 -2.92 1.17 -21.13
CA THR A 563 -3.68 2.32 -20.66
C THR A 563 -2.86 3.59 -20.87
N PHE A 564 -3.50 4.59 -21.43
CA PHE A 564 -3.03 5.95 -21.47
C PHE A 564 -3.90 6.80 -20.55
N THR A 565 -3.28 7.59 -19.66
CA THR A 565 -3.97 8.49 -18.75
C THR A 565 -3.29 9.86 -18.79
N HIS A 566 -4.08 10.91 -19.01
CA HIS A 566 -3.64 12.28 -18.84
C HIS A 566 -4.45 12.91 -17.73
N SER A 567 -3.77 13.34 -16.68
CA SER A 567 -4.37 14.05 -15.54
C SER A 567 -3.87 15.49 -15.50
N ARG A 568 -4.73 16.40 -15.05
CA ARG A 568 -4.39 17.79 -14.84
C ARG A 568 -5.10 18.31 -13.59
N ILE A 569 -4.35 18.96 -12.70
CA ILE A 569 -4.90 19.70 -11.57
C ILE A 569 -5.28 21.08 -12.06
N GLU A 570 -6.48 21.53 -11.71
CA GLU A 570 -7.00 22.85 -11.99
C GLU A 570 -7.12 23.65 -10.69
N ASP A 571 -7.08 24.97 -10.80
CA ASP A 571 -7.24 25.90 -9.65
C ASP A 571 -6.25 25.63 -8.50
N PHE A 572 -5.02 25.26 -8.86
CA PHE A 572 -3.96 24.96 -7.93
C PHE A 572 -3.32 26.25 -7.45
N ASN A 573 -3.54 26.59 -6.17
CA ASN A 573 -2.95 27.77 -5.55
C ASN A 573 -2.04 27.31 -4.39
N PHE A 574 -0.83 26.89 -4.74
CA PHE A 574 0.24 26.58 -3.79
C PHE A 574 1.27 27.70 -3.83
N GLU A 575 1.69 28.17 -2.68
CA GLU A 575 2.78 29.12 -2.55
C GLU A 575 4.06 28.58 -3.21
N GLY A 576 4.69 29.42 -4.04
CA GLY A 576 5.87 29.04 -4.84
C GLY A 576 5.56 28.34 -6.16
N ARG A 577 4.29 27.97 -6.45
CA ARG A 577 3.89 27.23 -7.65
C ARG A 577 2.75 27.85 -8.47
N GLU A 578 2.43 29.11 -8.22
CA GLU A 578 1.28 29.82 -8.82
C GLU A 578 1.37 29.92 -10.35
N ASN A 579 2.58 29.81 -10.90
CA ASN A 579 2.82 29.88 -12.34
C ASN A 579 2.81 28.52 -13.04
N GLU A 580 2.66 27.41 -12.33
CA GLU A 580 2.65 26.07 -12.89
C GLU A 580 1.24 25.69 -13.37
N LYS A 581 1.09 25.41 -14.70
CA LYS A 581 -0.21 25.22 -15.33
C LYS A 581 -0.57 23.76 -15.66
N ASP A 582 0.40 22.86 -15.64
CA ASP A 582 0.24 21.48 -16.13
C ASP A 582 0.67 20.43 -15.09
N LEU A 583 0.27 20.63 -13.84
CA LEU A 583 0.54 19.65 -12.78
C LEU A 583 -0.36 18.42 -12.95
N SER A 584 0.27 17.27 -12.99
CA SER A 584 -0.43 15.97 -12.99
C SER A 584 -0.81 15.55 -11.57
N LEU A 585 -1.89 14.78 -11.43
CA LEU A 585 -2.24 14.16 -10.16
C LEU A 585 -1.14 13.19 -9.71
N PRO A 586 -0.70 13.27 -8.45
CA PRO A 586 0.20 12.28 -7.88
C PRO A 586 -0.34 10.86 -8.01
N GLY A 587 0.56 9.89 -8.19
CA GLY A 587 0.19 8.48 -8.31
C GLY A 587 -0.44 8.11 -9.67
N SER A 588 -0.40 8.98 -10.70
CA SER A 588 -1.05 8.78 -11.99
C SER A 588 -0.04 8.61 -13.14
N PRO A 589 0.45 7.38 -13.44
CA PRO A 589 1.33 7.14 -14.57
C PRO A 589 0.62 7.43 -15.90
N LYS A 590 1.31 8.12 -16.82
CA LYS A 590 0.77 8.47 -18.13
C LYS A 590 0.58 7.24 -19.03
N HIS A 591 1.43 6.24 -18.90
CA HIS A 591 1.39 5.02 -19.67
C HIS A 591 1.57 3.80 -18.77
N THR A 592 0.67 2.83 -18.88
CA THR A 592 0.84 1.48 -18.31
C THR A 592 0.62 0.43 -19.38
N ALA A 593 1.38 -0.64 -19.35
CA ALA A 593 1.24 -1.74 -20.29
C ALA A 593 1.55 -3.07 -19.60
N ASN A 594 0.76 -4.09 -19.93
CA ASN A 594 1.02 -5.47 -19.54
C ASN A 594 0.97 -6.33 -20.78
N ALA A 595 1.94 -7.22 -20.96
CA ALA A 595 2.00 -8.16 -22.06
C ALA A 595 2.39 -9.54 -21.56
N SER A 596 1.68 -10.58 -22.00
CA SER A 596 2.01 -11.97 -21.69
C SER A 596 1.95 -12.82 -22.93
N LEU A 597 3.01 -13.57 -23.16
CA LEU A 597 3.04 -14.68 -24.12
C LEU A 597 2.87 -15.98 -23.35
N TYR A 598 1.95 -16.84 -23.75
CA TYR A 598 1.71 -18.09 -23.07
C TYR A 598 1.70 -19.28 -24.04
N PHE A 599 2.10 -20.44 -23.52
CA PHE A 599 2.04 -21.73 -24.20
C PHE A 599 1.32 -22.71 -23.28
N GLU A 600 0.30 -23.39 -23.82
CA GLU A 600 -0.51 -24.39 -23.08
C GLU A 600 -0.73 -25.62 -23.95
N LYS A 601 -0.10 -26.75 -23.59
CA LYS A 601 -0.29 -28.01 -24.29
C LYS A 601 0.04 -29.20 -23.40
N SER A 602 -0.84 -30.21 -23.39
CA SER A 602 -0.62 -31.51 -22.74
C SER A 602 -0.16 -31.40 -21.28
N GLY A 603 -0.77 -30.49 -20.52
CA GLY A 603 -0.44 -30.26 -19.11
C GLY A 603 0.74 -29.32 -18.86
N LEU A 604 1.51 -28.97 -19.89
CA LEU A 604 2.57 -27.95 -19.80
C LEU A 604 1.97 -26.55 -20.01
N ASN A 605 2.21 -25.64 -19.06
CA ASN A 605 1.90 -24.24 -19.15
C ASN A 605 3.16 -23.44 -18.93
N LEU A 606 3.46 -22.55 -19.88
CA LEU A 606 4.57 -21.59 -19.80
C LEU A 606 3.99 -20.19 -20.00
N ARG A 607 4.45 -19.21 -19.22
CA ARG A 607 4.06 -17.81 -19.37
C ARG A 607 5.24 -16.90 -19.17
N LEU A 608 5.46 -16.01 -20.12
CA LEU A 608 6.38 -14.87 -20.01
C LEU A 608 5.52 -13.62 -19.88
N SER A 609 5.69 -12.84 -18.83
CA SER A 609 4.92 -11.64 -18.55
C SER A 609 5.83 -10.42 -18.42
N TYR A 610 5.46 -9.34 -19.08
CA TYR A 610 6.12 -8.04 -19.00
C TYR A 610 5.13 -6.99 -18.48
N ASN A 611 5.54 -6.24 -17.46
CA ASN A 611 4.75 -5.17 -16.86
C ASN A 611 5.55 -3.86 -16.94
N PHE A 612 4.89 -2.81 -17.41
CA PHE A 612 5.48 -1.49 -17.59
C PHE A 612 4.57 -0.40 -17.01
N ALA A 613 5.15 0.58 -16.32
CA ALA A 613 4.53 1.86 -16.01
C ALA A 613 5.54 2.99 -16.25
N SER A 614 5.10 4.09 -16.84
CA SER A 614 5.92 5.30 -16.98
C SER A 614 6.12 5.97 -15.62
N ALA A 615 7.15 6.81 -15.52
CA ALA A 615 7.34 7.64 -14.33
C ALA A 615 6.15 8.57 -14.10
N PHE A 616 5.91 8.92 -12.83
CA PHE A 616 4.85 9.84 -12.40
C PHE A 616 5.25 10.60 -11.13
N ILE A 617 4.62 11.73 -10.87
CA ILE A 617 4.77 12.46 -9.61
C ILE A 617 4.18 11.60 -8.49
N ASP A 618 5.00 11.25 -7.51
CA ASP A 618 4.60 10.54 -6.30
C ASP A 618 4.18 11.53 -5.20
N GLU A 619 5.00 12.56 -5.00
CA GLU A 619 4.74 13.63 -4.05
C GLU A 619 5.19 14.97 -4.63
N MET A 620 4.35 15.99 -4.46
CA MET A 620 4.67 17.35 -4.87
C MET A 620 5.49 18.01 -3.77
N GLY A 621 6.68 18.54 -4.15
CA GLY A 621 7.50 19.37 -3.30
C GLY A 621 7.04 20.84 -3.28
N GLU A 622 7.82 21.69 -2.63
CA GLU A 622 7.59 23.14 -2.61
C GLU A 622 7.79 23.80 -3.99
N ASP A 623 8.63 23.18 -4.83
CA ASP A 623 8.84 23.57 -6.23
C ASP A 623 9.12 22.33 -7.09
N ALA A 624 9.26 22.51 -8.40
CA ALA A 624 9.55 21.43 -9.35
C ALA A 624 10.91 20.73 -9.12
N PHE A 625 11.87 21.38 -8.45
CA PHE A 625 13.13 20.77 -8.09
C PHE A 625 12.96 19.74 -6.97
N HIS A 626 12.06 19.99 -6.01
CA HIS A 626 11.79 19.14 -4.87
C HIS A 626 10.68 18.11 -5.12
N ASP A 627 10.08 18.10 -6.33
CA ASP A 627 9.11 17.07 -6.70
C ASP A 627 9.73 15.68 -6.65
N ARG A 628 9.08 14.77 -5.92
CA ARG A 628 9.44 13.35 -5.92
C ARG A 628 8.68 12.61 -7.00
N TYR A 629 9.41 11.95 -7.87
CA TYR A 629 8.87 11.09 -8.90
C TYR A 629 9.17 9.62 -8.61
N TYR A 630 8.16 8.76 -8.72
CA TYR A 630 8.37 7.34 -8.89
C TYR A 630 8.86 7.09 -10.32
N ASP A 631 10.02 6.44 -10.47
CA ASP A 631 10.61 6.19 -11.78
C ASP A 631 9.83 5.14 -12.56
N ARG A 632 10.03 5.08 -13.88
CA ARG A 632 9.47 4.02 -14.71
C ARG A 632 9.87 2.64 -14.19
N VAL A 633 8.94 1.72 -14.25
CA VAL A 633 9.19 0.32 -13.90
C VAL A 633 9.02 -0.59 -15.10
N SER A 634 9.84 -1.64 -15.15
CA SER A 634 9.82 -2.68 -16.17
C SER A 634 10.10 -4.01 -15.51
N TYR A 635 9.06 -4.83 -15.28
CA TYR A 635 9.21 -6.17 -14.70
C TYR A 635 9.04 -7.23 -15.77
N LEU A 636 9.94 -8.21 -15.77
CA LEU A 636 9.84 -9.40 -16.59
C LEU A 636 9.79 -10.62 -15.69
N ASP A 637 8.72 -11.42 -15.82
CA ASP A 637 8.43 -12.57 -15.00
C ASP A 637 8.21 -13.81 -15.87
N VAL A 638 8.65 -14.97 -15.40
CA VAL A 638 8.43 -16.28 -16.03
C VAL A 638 7.74 -17.22 -15.07
N ASN A 639 6.69 -17.88 -15.54
CA ASN A 639 6.01 -18.94 -14.83
C ASN A 639 5.96 -20.20 -15.69
N ALA A 640 6.25 -21.34 -15.09
CA ALA A 640 6.18 -22.65 -15.71
C ALA A 640 5.43 -23.62 -14.80
N SER A 641 4.55 -24.45 -15.36
CA SER A 641 3.95 -25.56 -14.62
C SER A 641 3.72 -26.74 -15.53
N TYR A 642 3.84 -27.95 -14.96
CA TYR A 642 3.56 -29.20 -15.66
C TYR A 642 2.65 -30.08 -14.80
N THR A 643 1.45 -30.33 -15.31
CA THR A 643 0.46 -31.21 -14.67
C THR A 643 0.53 -32.59 -15.32
N PHE A 644 0.79 -33.62 -14.51
CA PHE A 644 0.83 -35.03 -14.92
C PHE A 644 -0.15 -35.87 -14.10
N ALA A 645 -0.56 -37.01 -14.64
CA ALA A 645 -1.56 -37.91 -14.05
C ALA A 645 -2.83 -37.17 -13.57
N LYS A 646 -3.19 -36.02 -14.16
CA LYS A 646 -4.35 -35.15 -13.86
C LYS A 646 -4.36 -34.50 -12.49
N HIS A 647 -3.55 -34.97 -11.54
CA HIS A 647 -3.63 -34.60 -10.12
C HIS A 647 -2.38 -33.92 -9.59
N TYR A 648 -1.25 -34.06 -10.27
CA TYR A 648 0.05 -33.64 -9.76
C TYR A 648 0.62 -32.54 -10.63
N THR A 649 0.95 -31.40 -10.02
CA THR A 649 1.55 -30.26 -10.75
C THR A 649 2.88 -29.88 -10.12
N LEU A 650 3.93 -29.89 -10.93
CA LEU A 650 5.19 -29.19 -10.62
C LEU A 650 5.06 -27.76 -11.14
N TYR A 651 5.53 -26.79 -10.37
CA TYR A 651 5.60 -25.40 -10.83
C TYR A 651 6.92 -24.74 -10.45
N ALA A 652 7.31 -23.77 -11.24
CA ALA A 652 8.43 -22.88 -10.97
C ALA A 652 8.10 -21.47 -11.47
N GLU A 653 8.58 -20.46 -10.75
CA GLU A 653 8.42 -19.05 -11.12
C GLU A 653 9.70 -18.28 -10.85
N ALA A 654 10.00 -17.33 -11.72
CA ALA A 654 11.09 -16.39 -11.56
C ALA A 654 10.54 -14.98 -11.80
N ASN A 655 10.64 -14.12 -10.78
CA ASN A 655 10.08 -12.78 -10.79
C ASN A 655 11.20 -11.74 -10.80
N ASN A 656 10.93 -10.61 -11.47
CA ASN A 656 11.85 -9.50 -11.60
C ASN A 656 13.19 -9.89 -12.26
N LEU A 657 13.14 -10.61 -13.40
CA LEU A 657 14.32 -11.05 -14.14
C LEU A 657 15.20 -9.90 -14.63
N LEU A 658 14.64 -8.69 -14.76
CA LEU A 658 15.39 -7.49 -15.13
C LEU A 658 16.10 -6.83 -13.94
N ASN A 659 15.94 -7.38 -12.73
CA ASN A 659 16.44 -6.79 -11.47
C ASN A 659 16.07 -5.30 -11.33
N GLN A 660 14.83 -4.97 -11.69
CA GLN A 660 14.29 -3.61 -11.61
C GLN A 660 14.28 -3.15 -10.15
N PRO A 661 14.94 -2.03 -9.78
CA PRO A 661 14.82 -1.44 -8.47
C PRO A 661 13.50 -0.71 -8.28
N LEU A 662 13.09 -0.53 -7.05
CA LEU A 662 12.21 0.55 -6.66
C LEU A 662 13.05 1.83 -6.67
N ARG A 663 12.72 2.79 -7.54
CA ARG A 663 13.49 4.02 -7.67
C ARG A 663 12.62 5.25 -7.65
N TYR A 664 13.02 6.23 -6.85
CA TYR A 664 12.51 7.59 -6.89
C TYR A 664 13.61 8.54 -7.40
N TYR A 665 13.20 9.62 -8.06
CA TYR A 665 14.09 10.71 -8.43
C TYR A 665 13.50 12.06 -8.04
N GLN A 666 14.37 13.05 -7.78
CA GLN A 666 13.97 14.39 -7.37
C GLN A 666 14.10 15.35 -8.55
N GLY A 667 12.99 15.95 -8.96
CA GLY A 667 12.89 16.94 -10.04
C GLY A 667 13.23 16.39 -11.42
N THR A 668 14.42 15.82 -11.63
CA THR A 668 14.86 15.28 -12.91
C THR A 668 15.18 13.79 -12.84
N LYS A 669 14.90 13.05 -13.93
CA LYS A 669 15.04 11.57 -13.99
C LYS A 669 16.44 11.03 -13.66
N ASP A 670 17.48 11.83 -13.83
CA ASP A 670 18.85 11.38 -13.58
C ASP A 670 19.25 11.59 -12.10
N ARG A 671 18.56 12.42 -11.35
CA ARG A 671 18.82 12.70 -9.94
C ARG A 671 18.11 11.69 -9.04
N THR A 672 18.81 10.63 -8.67
CA THR A 672 18.25 9.59 -7.77
C THR A 672 17.96 10.20 -6.40
N MET A 673 16.73 10.03 -5.91
CA MET A 673 16.35 10.30 -4.53
C MET A 673 16.43 9.02 -3.70
N GLN A 674 15.95 7.90 -4.24
CA GLN A 674 16.06 6.58 -3.60
C GLN A 674 16.19 5.50 -4.67
N ALA A 675 17.00 4.49 -4.40
CA ALA A 675 17.08 3.28 -5.22
C ALA A 675 17.23 2.05 -4.35
N GLU A 676 16.18 1.22 -4.29
CA GLU A 676 16.12 0.02 -3.48
C GLU A 676 16.04 -1.25 -4.35
N TYR A 677 17.00 -2.15 -4.18
CA TYR A 677 17.17 -3.38 -4.96
C TYR A 677 16.78 -4.60 -4.11
N TYR A 678 15.79 -5.35 -4.58
CA TYR A 678 15.30 -6.58 -3.94
C TYR A 678 15.83 -7.86 -4.60
N GLY A 679 16.49 -7.74 -5.78
CA GLY A 679 17.00 -8.85 -6.55
C GLY A 679 15.93 -9.66 -7.28
N VAL A 680 16.39 -10.69 -7.99
CA VAL A 680 15.54 -11.69 -8.64
C VAL A 680 15.00 -12.65 -7.60
N LYS A 681 13.72 -13.07 -7.72
CA LYS A 681 13.07 -14.04 -6.82
C LYS A 681 12.74 -15.30 -7.60
N ILE A 682 13.14 -16.47 -7.09
CA ILE A 682 12.82 -17.76 -7.69
C ILE A 682 12.10 -18.62 -6.65
N ASN A 683 10.99 -19.24 -7.08
CA ASN A 683 10.22 -20.21 -6.29
C ASN A 683 9.92 -21.43 -7.14
N ALA A 684 9.86 -22.60 -6.51
CA ALA A 684 9.41 -23.83 -7.13
C ALA A 684 8.61 -24.67 -6.13
N GLY A 685 7.74 -25.53 -6.62
CA GLY A 685 6.94 -26.35 -5.73
C GLY A 685 6.13 -27.41 -6.44
N PHE A 686 5.37 -28.09 -5.61
CA PHE A 686 4.52 -29.20 -5.99
C PHE A 686 3.10 -29.00 -5.47
N LYS A 687 2.11 -29.28 -6.30
CA LYS A 687 0.68 -29.21 -5.95
C LYS A 687 0.00 -30.53 -6.26
N ILE A 688 -0.82 -30.98 -5.33
CA ILE A 688 -1.71 -32.14 -5.47
C ILE A 688 -3.14 -31.63 -5.51
N ASN A 689 -3.98 -32.18 -6.39
CA ASN A 689 -5.38 -31.80 -6.52
C ASN A 689 -6.25 -33.03 -6.79
N PHE A 690 -7.17 -33.36 -5.87
CA PHE A 690 -8.11 -34.49 -5.94
C PHE A 690 -9.57 -34.03 -5.89
#